data_149a24cf1d4ab50cc5872bb6b423b4f1
#
_entry.id   149a24cf1d4ab50cc5872bb6b423b4f1
#
_cell.length_a   1.000
_cell.length_b   1.000
_cell.length_c   1.000
_cell.angle_alpha   90.00
_cell.angle_beta   90.00
_cell.angle_gamma   90.00
#
_symmetry.space_group_name_H-M   'P 1'
#
loop_
_entity.id
_entity.type
_entity.pdbx_description
1 polymer ?
#
loop_
_entity_poly.entity_id
_entity_poly.type
_entity_poly.pdbx_seq_one_letter_code
_entity_poly.pdbx_strand_id
1 'polypeptide(L)'
;MRNPTDTNPWPADWPRPLQGRPYTLLGVTESPTAPPDGTSGVMSGLQDADSDAPRYRYTAELAAKVERTWQDNWARSGTFNVPNPVGSLAPTDGRTVPDDKLFVQDMFPYPSGEGLHVGHPLGYIATDVYARYHRMIGRNVLHALGFDAFGLPAEQYAVQTGTHPRSRTEANIVNFRRQLGRLGFGHDSRRSFSTTDVEFYKWTQWIFLQIYNSWFDTTANKARPISELIAEFESGTRRLEDGREWVQLSAGERADVIDRFRLVYRADSMVNWCPGLGTVLANEEVTADGRSDRGNFPVFRKRLRQWMMRITAYADRLLDDLDVLDWPDQVKTMQRNWIGRSTGASALFSATTVKGCTVDLEGFTTRPDTLFGATYLVLAPEHDMVDDLVAATWPDGVNLSWTYGGATPAEAVGAYRRAISAKSDLERQESREKTGVFLGNYATNPANGEPVPIFIADYVLAGYGTGAIMAVPGHDQRDWDFARTLGLPIVEVIAGGDISEAAYVGDGILVNSGYLDGMDVGAAKEVITARLESEGRGRARIEYKLRDWLFARQRYWGDPFPIVYDSDGRAHALDEAALPVELPDVRDYSPVLFDPDDADSEPSPPLAKATDWVHVELDLGDGLKPYSRDTNVMPQWAASSWYELRYTDPDNSERFCAKENEAYWMGPRPAEHGPDDPGGVDLYVGGAEHAVLHLLYCRFWHKVLYDLGHVSSREPYRRLVNQGYIQAFAYTDSRGSYVPAEKVIERDGGFVYPGPDGEIEVFQEFGKIGKSLKNSVSPDEICDKYGADTLRVYEMSMGPLEASRPWATKDVVGAHRFLQRVWRLVVDEATGETRVSDEQLDTDTLRALHRTIAGVTEDYAALRNNTATAKLIEYTNHLTKQHRGSVPRAAVEPLVLMLAPLAPHLAEELWLRLGNTTSLAHGPFPQGDPRYLVDATVEYPVQVNGKVRGRVVVAADADDEVVKAAALEDEKVQAFLSGATPRKVIVVAGRLVNLVV
;
A
#
# COMPACT_ATOMS: atom_id res chain seq x y z
N MET A 1 -43.94 -39.90 -8.35
CA MET A 1 -43.27 -41.08 -7.79
C MET A 1 -41.85 -41.04 -8.34
N ARG A 2 -40.92 -40.48 -7.61
CA ARG A 2 -39.46 -40.48 -7.96
C ARG A 2 -38.86 -41.72 -7.35
N ASN A 3 -37.95 -42.34 -8.10
CA ASN A 3 -37.24 -43.57 -7.75
C ASN A 3 -36.28 -43.30 -6.59
N PRO A 4 -36.22 -44.19 -5.57
CA PRO A 4 -35.46 -43.92 -4.34
C PRO A 4 -33.91 -44.19 -4.42
N THR A 5 -33.32 -44.22 -5.62
CA THR A 5 -31.89 -44.58 -5.78
C THR A 5 -31.01 -43.41 -6.22
N ASP A 6 -31.54 -42.16 -6.25
CA ASP A 6 -30.73 -40.98 -6.60
C ASP A 6 -30.17 -40.33 -5.32
N THR A 7 -29.02 -40.83 -4.85
CA THR A 7 -28.30 -40.32 -3.69
C THR A 7 -27.29 -39.22 -4.06
N ASN A 8 -27.59 -38.39 -5.05
CA ASN A 8 -26.74 -37.26 -5.36
C ASN A 8 -27.04 -36.11 -4.35
N PRO A 9 -26.09 -35.68 -3.50
CA PRO A 9 -26.33 -34.65 -2.49
C PRO A 9 -26.45 -33.22 -3.06
N TRP A 10 -26.36 -33.04 -4.39
CA TRP A 10 -26.32 -31.74 -5.02
C TRP A 10 -27.67 -31.34 -5.67
N PRO A 11 -28.09 -30.04 -5.59
CA PRO A 11 -29.29 -29.57 -6.26
C PRO A 11 -29.25 -29.74 -7.77
N ALA A 12 -30.38 -30.06 -8.40
CA ALA A 12 -30.49 -30.32 -9.84
C ALA A 12 -30.24 -29.09 -10.73
N ASP A 13 -30.26 -27.89 -10.16
CA ASP A 13 -30.15 -26.59 -10.86
C ASP A 13 -28.79 -25.91 -10.70
N TRP A 14 -27.77 -26.63 -10.25
CA TRP A 14 -26.41 -26.10 -10.14
C TRP A 14 -25.81 -25.86 -11.54
N PRO A 15 -25.22 -24.67 -11.83
CA PRO A 15 -24.55 -24.45 -13.09
C PRO A 15 -23.43 -25.48 -13.28
N ARG A 16 -23.50 -26.25 -14.37
CA ARG A 16 -22.49 -27.28 -14.65
C ARG A 16 -21.14 -26.59 -14.81
N PRO A 17 -20.07 -27.06 -14.16
CA PRO A 17 -18.72 -26.56 -14.37
C PRO A 17 -18.38 -26.56 -15.86
N LEU A 18 -17.67 -25.55 -16.32
CA LEU A 18 -17.07 -25.51 -17.64
C LEU A 18 -16.34 -26.84 -17.85
N GLN A 19 -16.78 -27.64 -18.83
CA GLN A 19 -16.20 -28.95 -19.10
C GLN A 19 -14.73 -28.76 -19.52
N GLY A 20 -13.82 -28.88 -18.53
CA GLY A 20 -12.39 -29.03 -18.78
C GLY A 20 -12.18 -30.34 -19.57
N ARG A 21 -11.27 -30.34 -20.53
CA ARG A 21 -10.87 -31.55 -21.24
C ARG A 21 -10.45 -32.61 -20.22
N PRO A 22 -10.87 -33.89 -20.39
CA PRO A 22 -10.44 -34.94 -19.47
C PRO A 22 -8.89 -35.05 -19.51
N TYR A 23 -8.30 -35.11 -18.34
CA TYR A 23 -6.86 -35.36 -18.19
C TYR A 23 -6.48 -36.68 -18.82
N THR A 24 -5.49 -36.67 -19.70
CA THR A 24 -4.86 -37.92 -20.14
C THR A 24 -3.94 -38.35 -19.00
N LEU A 25 -4.40 -39.28 -18.18
CA LEU A 25 -3.66 -39.87 -17.06
C LEU A 25 -2.43 -40.62 -17.61
N LEU A 26 -1.25 -40.04 -17.43
CA LEU A 26 -0.02 -40.83 -17.40
C LEU A 26 0.09 -41.37 -15.97
N GLY A 27 -0.28 -42.62 -15.81
CA GLY A 27 -0.18 -43.35 -14.55
C GLY A 27 1.25 -43.35 -14.03
N VAL A 28 1.41 -43.10 -12.75
CA VAL A 28 2.67 -43.28 -12.02
C VAL A 28 2.90 -44.76 -11.83
N THR A 29 3.22 -45.48 -12.91
CA THR A 29 3.69 -46.88 -12.88
C THR A 29 4.85 -47.02 -13.85
N GLU A 30 6.05 -46.62 -13.42
CA GLU A 30 7.29 -47.14 -13.97
C GLU A 30 8.39 -47.11 -12.90
N SER A 31 9.05 -48.25 -12.77
CA SER A 31 10.23 -48.43 -11.95
C SER A 31 11.42 -47.66 -12.50
N PRO A 32 12.30 -47.11 -11.69
CA PRO A 32 13.44 -46.35 -12.16
C PRO A 32 14.53 -47.27 -12.68
N THR A 33 14.98 -47.06 -13.95
CA THR A 33 16.29 -47.49 -14.42
C THR A 33 17.35 -46.52 -13.90
N ALA A 34 18.39 -47.07 -13.32
CA ALA A 34 19.51 -46.33 -12.73
C ALA A 34 20.27 -45.48 -13.77
N PRO A 35 20.75 -44.29 -13.43
CA PRO A 35 21.72 -43.56 -14.26
C PRO A 35 23.15 -44.05 -14.02
N PRO A 36 24.08 -43.85 -14.96
CA PRO A 36 25.45 -44.35 -14.89
C PRO A 36 26.32 -43.54 -13.91
N ASP A 37 27.24 -44.26 -13.30
CA ASP A 37 28.23 -43.84 -12.34
C ASP A 37 29.10 -42.66 -12.76
N GLY A 38 29.40 -41.81 -11.81
CA GLY A 38 30.61 -41.01 -11.81
C GLY A 38 30.55 -39.67 -11.11
N THR A 39 30.70 -39.63 -9.83
CA THR A 39 31.74 -38.85 -9.09
C THR A 39 31.49 -38.96 -7.57
N SER A 40 32.43 -39.61 -6.92
CA SER A 40 32.53 -39.71 -5.45
C SER A 40 33.12 -38.46 -4.85
N GLY A 41 32.48 -37.94 -3.80
CA GLY A 41 33.01 -36.84 -3.00
C GLY A 41 32.19 -36.53 -1.77
N VAL A 42 32.44 -37.26 -0.70
CA VAL A 42 32.28 -36.91 0.74
C VAL A 42 31.01 -36.17 1.17
N MET A 43 30.04 -36.98 1.60
CA MET A 43 29.12 -36.57 2.68
C MET A 43 28.93 -37.80 3.60
N SER A 44 29.75 -37.92 4.64
CA SER A 44 29.51 -38.86 5.71
C SER A 44 28.87 -38.10 6.89
N GLY A 45 27.72 -38.51 7.31
CA GLY A 45 27.20 -38.23 8.64
C GLY A 45 25.78 -37.70 8.74
N LEU A 46 24.82 -38.37 8.15
CA LEU A 46 23.46 -38.38 8.66
C LEU A 46 22.97 -39.84 8.53
N GLN A 47 23.01 -40.54 9.64
CA GLN A 47 22.53 -41.93 9.71
C GLN A 47 21.04 -41.97 9.44
N ASP A 48 20.61 -42.89 8.58
CA ASP A 48 19.26 -43.33 8.33
C ASP A 48 18.49 -43.61 9.64
N ALA A 49 17.65 -42.71 10.04
CA ALA A 49 16.79 -42.85 11.21
C ALA A 49 15.33 -43.13 10.85
N ASP A 50 15.01 -43.64 9.65
CA ASP A 50 13.60 -43.92 9.31
C ASP A 50 13.44 -45.06 8.27
N SER A 51 14.21 -46.15 8.40
CA SER A 51 14.01 -47.38 7.59
C SER A 51 12.68 -48.11 7.88
N ASP A 52 11.94 -47.71 8.91
CA ASP A 52 10.64 -48.26 9.31
C ASP A 52 9.42 -47.41 8.91
N ALA A 53 9.60 -46.29 8.23
CA ALA A 53 8.49 -45.44 7.81
C ALA A 53 7.68 -46.10 6.68
N PRO A 54 6.32 -46.07 6.74
CA PRO A 54 5.48 -46.62 5.68
C PRO A 54 5.80 -45.96 4.31
N ARG A 55 5.84 -46.77 3.25
CA ARG A 55 6.26 -46.41 1.90
C ARG A 55 5.46 -45.26 1.29
N TYR A 56 4.19 -45.12 1.65
CA TYR A 56 3.27 -44.14 1.09
C TYR A 56 2.92 -43.01 2.09
N ARG A 57 3.77 -42.82 3.10
CA ARG A 57 3.64 -41.70 4.03
C ARG A 57 3.82 -40.35 3.31
N TYR A 58 3.02 -39.36 3.70
CA TYR A 58 3.18 -37.99 3.18
C TYR A 58 4.45 -37.36 3.77
N THR A 59 5.51 -37.43 2.99
CA THR A 59 6.84 -36.87 3.28
C THR A 59 7.08 -35.62 2.40
N ALA A 60 8.13 -34.84 2.67
CA ALA A 60 8.55 -33.72 1.84
C ALA A 60 8.84 -34.15 0.39
N GLU A 61 9.42 -35.34 0.19
CA GLU A 61 9.71 -35.89 -1.14
C GLU A 61 8.41 -36.22 -1.90
N LEU A 62 7.45 -36.85 -1.27
CA LEU A 62 6.15 -37.10 -1.87
C LEU A 62 5.40 -35.80 -2.15
N ALA A 63 5.43 -34.84 -1.20
CA ALA A 63 4.85 -33.53 -1.39
C ALA A 63 5.43 -32.85 -2.63
N ALA A 64 6.75 -32.76 -2.76
CA ALA A 64 7.42 -32.14 -3.91
C ALA A 64 7.09 -32.83 -5.24
N LYS A 65 6.85 -34.15 -5.25
CA LYS A 65 6.41 -34.88 -6.45
C LYS A 65 4.97 -34.51 -6.81
N VAL A 66 4.08 -34.52 -5.84
CA VAL A 66 2.66 -34.16 -6.01
C VAL A 66 2.54 -32.71 -6.49
N GLU A 67 3.26 -31.79 -5.85
CA GLU A 67 3.27 -30.37 -6.18
C GLU A 67 3.67 -30.13 -7.64
N ARG A 68 4.79 -30.69 -8.08
CA ARG A 68 5.23 -30.56 -9.49
C ARG A 68 4.22 -31.14 -10.46
N THR A 69 3.68 -32.32 -10.16
CA THR A 69 2.70 -32.98 -11.02
C THR A 69 1.46 -32.11 -11.24
N TRP A 70 0.94 -31.51 -10.18
CA TRP A 70 -0.27 -30.69 -10.28
C TRP A 70 0.00 -29.31 -10.88
N GLN A 71 1.13 -28.69 -10.60
CA GLN A 71 1.55 -27.44 -11.24
C GLN A 71 1.67 -27.62 -12.77
N ASP A 72 2.31 -28.72 -13.21
CA ASP A 72 2.41 -29.06 -14.63
C ASP A 72 1.05 -29.35 -15.26
N ASN A 73 0.14 -29.99 -14.52
CA ASN A 73 -1.22 -30.26 -14.99
C ASN A 73 -2.00 -28.96 -15.18
N TRP A 74 -1.98 -28.07 -14.20
CA TRP A 74 -2.68 -26.77 -14.25
C TRP A 74 -2.14 -25.91 -15.40
N ALA A 75 -0.82 -25.86 -15.57
CA ALA A 75 -0.19 -25.10 -16.65
C ALA A 75 -0.60 -25.64 -18.04
N ARG A 76 -0.56 -26.98 -18.23
CA ARG A 76 -0.93 -27.61 -19.51
C ARG A 76 -2.40 -27.48 -19.88
N SER A 77 -3.28 -27.55 -18.89
CA SER A 77 -4.72 -27.44 -19.09
C SER A 77 -5.23 -25.99 -19.12
N GLY A 78 -4.40 -25.01 -18.75
CA GLY A 78 -4.83 -23.62 -18.58
C GLY A 78 -5.89 -23.48 -17.51
N THR A 79 -5.79 -24.23 -16.40
CA THR A 79 -6.81 -24.31 -15.35
C THR A 79 -7.21 -22.93 -14.81
N PHE A 80 -6.27 -21.99 -14.71
CA PHE A 80 -6.49 -20.65 -14.17
C PHE A 80 -6.62 -19.57 -15.26
N ASN A 81 -6.73 -19.98 -16.53
CA ASN A 81 -6.95 -19.07 -17.64
C ASN A 81 -8.34 -18.43 -17.54
N VAL A 82 -8.39 -17.11 -17.54
CA VAL A 82 -9.61 -16.33 -17.31
C VAL A 82 -10.00 -15.60 -18.60
N PRO A 83 -11.26 -15.77 -19.10
CA PRO A 83 -11.71 -15.11 -20.32
C PRO A 83 -12.01 -13.63 -20.10
N ASN A 84 -11.77 -12.85 -21.15
CA ASN A 84 -12.19 -11.46 -21.28
C ASN A 84 -13.44 -11.34 -22.18
N PRO A 85 -14.22 -10.25 -22.08
CA PRO A 85 -15.27 -9.94 -23.04
C PRO A 85 -14.79 -9.82 -24.48
N VAL A 86 -13.64 -9.17 -24.69
CA VAL A 86 -13.08 -8.91 -26.02
C VAL A 86 -11.56 -9.16 -26.07
N GLY A 87 -10.98 -9.15 -27.27
CA GLY A 87 -9.54 -9.24 -27.48
C GLY A 87 -8.98 -10.68 -27.51
N SER A 88 -7.67 -10.81 -27.36
CA SER A 88 -6.93 -12.08 -27.47
C SER A 88 -7.34 -13.13 -26.41
N LEU A 89 -7.84 -12.67 -25.28
CA LEU A 89 -8.27 -13.53 -24.17
C LEU A 89 -9.79 -13.79 -24.16
N ALA A 90 -10.52 -13.34 -25.18
CA ALA A 90 -11.93 -13.66 -25.34
C ALA A 90 -12.15 -15.13 -25.72
N PRO A 91 -13.30 -15.75 -25.34
CA PRO A 91 -13.63 -17.11 -25.74
C PRO A 91 -13.75 -17.21 -27.26
N THR A 92 -13.07 -18.22 -27.87
CA THR A 92 -13.13 -18.46 -29.32
C THR A 92 -14.17 -19.51 -29.71
N ASP A 93 -14.79 -20.16 -28.72
CA ASP A 93 -15.75 -21.25 -28.91
C ASP A 93 -17.23 -20.82 -28.80
N GLY A 94 -17.49 -19.52 -28.79
CA GLY A 94 -18.84 -18.96 -28.73
C GLY A 94 -19.45 -18.93 -27.31
N ARG A 95 -18.71 -19.29 -26.27
CA ARG A 95 -19.16 -19.13 -24.89
C ARG A 95 -19.22 -17.66 -24.53
N THR A 96 -20.19 -17.28 -23.72
CA THR A 96 -20.22 -15.95 -23.07
C THR A 96 -19.35 -15.95 -21.85
N VAL A 97 -18.76 -14.79 -21.53
CA VAL A 97 -18.06 -14.57 -20.27
C VAL A 97 -19.09 -14.50 -19.14
N PRO A 98 -18.87 -15.15 -17.99
CA PRO A 98 -19.80 -15.09 -16.87
C PRO A 98 -19.99 -13.66 -16.34
N ASP A 99 -21.22 -13.28 -16.01
CA ASP A 99 -21.51 -11.95 -15.44
C ASP A 99 -20.95 -11.81 -14.00
N ASP A 100 -20.98 -12.90 -13.22
CA ASP A 100 -20.43 -12.91 -11.85
C ASP A 100 -18.90 -13.02 -11.90
N LYS A 101 -18.26 -11.88 -11.75
CA LYS A 101 -16.79 -11.75 -11.82
C LYS A 101 -16.20 -11.29 -10.49
N LEU A 102 -14.91 -11.51 -10.34
CA LEU A 102 -14.12 -11.01 -9.22
C LEU A 102 -12.70 -10.70 -9.69
N PHE A 103 -12.23 -9.49 -9.44
CA PHE A 103 -10.85 -9.12 -9.67
C PHE A 103 -10.11 -9.05 -8.33
N VAL A 104 -9.18 -9.98 -8.12
CA VAL A 104 -8.30 -10.06 -6.95
C VAL A 104 -6.89 -9.70 -7.38
N GLN A 105 -6.25 -8.82 -6.65
CA GLN A 105 -4.91 -8.35 -6.98
C GLN A 105 -4.05 -8.20 -5.73
N ASP A 106 -2.78 -8.58 -5.87
CA ASP A 106 -1.71 -8.30 -4.91
C ASP A 106 -0.87 -7.12 -5.37
N MET A 107 -0.27 -6.40 -4.43
CA MET A 107 0.84 -5.53 -4.79
C MET A 107 1.97 -6.38 -5.35
N PHE A 108 2.35 -6.12 -6.60
CA PHE A 108 3.36 -6.92 -7.28
C PHE A 108 4.76 -6.74 -6.67
N PRO A 109 5.59 -7.81 -6.67
CA PRO A 109 6.88 -7.76 -6.03
C PRO A 109 7.89 -6.95 -6.84
N TYR A 110 8.82 -6.33 -6.12
CA TYR A 110 10.03 -5.74 -6.69
C TYR A 110 11.14 -6.81 -6.74
N PRO A 111 11.60 -7.26 -7.91
CA PRO A 111 12.56 -8.37 -8.02
C PRO A 111 13.99 -7.90 -7.70
N SER A 112 14.23 -7.49 -6.45
CA SER A 112 15.54 -7.08 -5.96
C SER A 112 16.30 -8.23 -5.32
N GLY A 113 17.61 -8.34 -5.61
CA GLY A 113 18.52 -9.25 -4.93
C GLY A 113 18.23 -10.75 -5.17
N GLU A 114 18.49 -11.59 -4.16
CA GLU A 114 18.61 -13.05 -4.32
C GLU A 114 17.30 -13.86 -4.25
N GLY A 115 16.14 -13.24 -4.33
CA GLY A 115 14.85 -13.92 -4.30
C GLY A 115 13.95 -13.53 -3.12
N LEU A 116 12.87 -14.29 -2.91
CA LEU A 116 11.87 -14.06 -1.87
C LEU A 116 12.36 -14.52 -0.49
N HIS A 117 11.84 -13.91 0.57
CA HIS A 117 11.84 -14.46 1.93
C HIS A 117 10.40 -14.78 2.36
N VAL A 118 10.22 -15.57 3.41
CA VAL A 118 8.91 -16.03 3.91
C VAL A 118 7.93 -14.92 4.30
N GLY A 119 8.34 -13.67 4.35
CA GLY A 119 7.42 -12.55 4.56
C GLY A 119 6.67 -12.11 3.30
N HIS A 120 7.17 -12.41 2.11
CA HIS A 120 6.52 -12.02 0.85
C HIS A 120 5.26 -12.84 0.54
N PRO A 121 5.27 -14.20 0.70
CA PRO A 121 4.13 -15.02 0.30
C PRO A 121 2.88 -14.84 1.15
N LEU A 122 2.96 -14.25 2.34
CA LEU A 122 1.83 -14.10 3.27
C LEU A 122 0.58 -13.51 2.61
N GLY A 123 0.73 -12.36 1.94
CA GLY A 123 -0.35 -11.72 1.18
C GLY A 123 -0.79 -12.60 0.00
N TYR A 124 0.18 -13.07 -0.80
CA TYR A 124 -0.08 -13.87 -2.00
C TYR A 124 -0.79 -15.19 -1.72
N ILE A 125 -0.49 -15.86 -0.59
CA ILE A 125 -1.20 -17.07 -0.18
C ILE A 125 -2.63 -16.71 0.23
N ALA A 126 -2.82 -15.61 0.96
CA ALA A 126 -4.16 -15.21 1.41
C ALA A 126 -5.09 -14.87 0.23
N THR A 127 -4.58 -14.12 -0.76
CA THR A 127 -5.33 -13.79 -1.99
C THR A 127 -5.58 -15.01 -2.86
N ASP A 128 -4.61 -15.94 -2.95
CA ASP A 128 -4.80 -17.18 -3.70
C ASP A 128 -5.85 -18.09 -3.04
N VAL A 129 -5.88 -18.20 -1.71
CA VAL A 129 -6.94 -18.90 -0.97
C VAL A 129 -8.30 -18.29 -1.29
N TYR A 130 -8.40 -16.95 -1.23
CA TYR A 130 -9.63 -16.22 -1.54
C TYR A 130 -10.07 -16.42 -2.99
N ALA A 131 -9.14 -16.29 -3.94
CA ALA A 131 -9.39 -16.47 -5.36
C ALA A 131 -9.84 -17.91 -5.69
N ARG A 132 -9.19 -18.93 -5.11
CA ARG A 132 -9.56 -20.34 -5.28
C ARG A 132 -10.95 -20.63 -4.72
N TYR A 133 -11.25 -20.16 -3.51
CA TYR A 133 -12.57 -20.29 -2.93
C TYR A 133 -13.64 -19.70 -3.84
N HIS A 134 -13.43 -18.48 -4.36
CA HIS A 134 -14.40 -17.83 -5.24
C HIS A 134 -14.56 -18.53 -6.59
N ARG A 135 -13.50 -19.13 -7.15
CA ARG A 135 -13.62 -19.98 -8.35
C ARG A 135 -14.45 -21.23 -8.06
N MET A 136 -14.25 -21.84 -6.90
CA MET A 136 -15.00 -23.04 -6.50
C MET A 136 -16.49 -22.79 -6.27
N ILE A 137 -16.89 -21.57 -5.97
CA ILE A 137 -18.31 -21.17 -5.92
C ILE A 137 -18.84 -20.62 -7.24
N GLY A 138 -18.04 -20.67 -8.33
CA GLY A 138 -18.48 -20.44 -9.71
C GLY A 138 -18.19 -19.05 -10.29
N ARG A 139 -17.46 -18.19 -9.59
CA ARG A 139 -17.10 -16.86 -10.10
C ARG A 139 -16.01 -16.90 -11.16
N ASN A 140 -16.09 -15.97 -12.12
CA ASN A 140 -14.99 -15.68 -13.04
C ASN A 140 -13.95 -14.80 -12.32
N VAL A 141 -12.84 -15.40 -11.88
CA VAL A 141 -11.88 -14.73 -11.00
C VAL A 141 -10.61 -14.37 -11.76
N LEU A 142 -10.38 -13.06 -11.99
CA LEU A 142 -9.09 -12.55 -12.44
C LEU A 142 -8.15 -12.46 -11.24
N HIS A 143 -7.05 -13.20 -11.28
CA HIS A 143 -5.94 -13.13 -10.35
C HIS A 143 -4.65 -13.30 -11.13
N ALA A 144 -3.80 -12.30 -11.14
CA ALA A 144 -2.54 -12.26 -11.92
C ALA A 144 -1.45 -11.59 -11.10
N LEU A 145 -0.19 -11.84 -11.45
CA LEU A 145 0.96 -11.25 -10.80
C LEU A 145 2.03 -10.90 -11.84
N GLY A 146 2.49 -9.65 -11.82
CA GLY A 146 3.61 -9.11 -12.60
C GLY A 146 4.79 -8.75 -11.69
N PHE A 147 5.68 -7.90 -12.22
CA PHE A 147 6.91 -7.49 -11.53
C PHE A 147 7.13 -5.98 -11.69
N ASP A 148 7.27 -5.27 -10.56
CA ASP A 148 7.79 -3.91 -10.57
C ASP A 148 9.32 -3.94 -10.62
N ALA A 149 9.92 -3.50 -11.74
CA ALA A 149 11.29 -3.85 -12.02
C ALA A 149 12.19 -2.69 -12.42
N PHE A 150 11.64 -1.48 -12.59
CA PHE A 150 12.42 -0.25 -12.72
C PHE A 150 12.84 0.32 -11.35
N GLY A 151 13.79 1.23 -11.34
CA GLY A 151 14.14 2.05 -10.17
C GLY A 151 15.52 1.78 -9.58
N LEU A 152 15.81 2.55 -8.54
CA LEU A 152 17.11 2.64 -7.89
C LEU A 152 17.68 1.31 -7.35
N PRO A 153 16.87 0.40 -6.76
CA PRO A 153 17.42 -0.83 -6.18
C PRO A 153 18.09 -1.75 -7.21
N ALA A 154 17.49 -1.89 -8.40
CA ALA A 154 18.08 -2.69 -9.47
C ALA A 154 19.33 -2.03 -10.06
N GLU A 155 19.28 -0.70 -10.23
CA GLU A 155 20.40 0.08 -10.74
C GLU A 155 21.61 0.03 -9.81
N GLN A 156 21.43 0.28 -8.51
CA GLN A 156 22.51 0.21 -7.53
C GLN A 156 23.15 -1.16 -7.46
N TYR A 157 22.34 -2.22 -7.45
CA TYR A 157 22.87 -3.57 -7.44
C TYR A 157 23.68 -3.88 -8.71
N ALA A 158 23.20 -3.44 -9.86
CA ALA A 158 23.88 -3.60 -11.13
C ALA A 158 25.23 -2.85 -11.14
N VAL A 159 25.26 -1.61 -10.63
CA VAL A 159 26.50 -0.85 -10.46
C VAL A 159 27.49 -1.57 -9.54
N GLN A 160 27.04 -2.05 -8.38
CA GLN A 160 27.88 -2.77 -7.41
C GLN A 160 28.48 -4.06 -7.97
N THR A 161 27.76 -4.76 -8.83
CA THR A 161 28.17 -6.05 -9.42
C THR A 161 28.84 -5.91 -10.77
N GLY A 162 28.90 -4.70 -11.35
CA GLY A 162 29.42 -4.47 -12.69
C GLY A 162 28.60 -5.13 -13.81
N THR A 163 27.30 -5.38 -13.57
CA THR A 163 26.37 -6.00 -14.53
C THR A 163 25.39 -4.98 -15.04
N HIS A 164 24.87 -5.17 -16.27
CA HIS A 164 23.85 -4.26 -16.79
C HIS A 164 22.52 -4.45 -16.05
N PRO A 165 21.79 -3.35 -15.67
CA PRO A 165 20.53 -3.46 -14.90
C PRO A 165 19.48 -4.35 -15.56
N ARG A 166 19.31 -4.30 -16.89
CA ARG A 166 18.36 -5.14 -17.63
C ARG A 166 18.63 -6.63 -17.41
N SER A 167 19.84 -7.10 -17.68
CA SER A 167 20.17 -8.54 -17.58
C SER A 167 20.04 -9.04 -16.14
N ARG A 168 20.36 -8.18 -15.17
CA ARG A 168 20.20 -8.54 -13.76
C ARG A 168 18.75 -8.60 -13.35
N THR A 169 17.95 -7.62 -13.75
CA THR A 169 16.52 -7.58 -13.50
C THR A 169 15.83 -8.80 -14.10
N GLU A 170 16.14 -9.15 -15.36
CA GLU A 170 15.58 -10.33 -16.02
C GLU A 170 15.94 -11.63 -15.28
N ALA A 171 17.19 -11.79 -14.84
CA ALA A 171 17.60 -12.93 -14.03
C ALA A 171 16.86 -13.02 -12.69
N ASN A 172 16.66 -11.87 -12.03
CA ASN A 172 15.89 -11.80 -10.78
C ASN A 172 14.41 -12.16 -11.02
N ILE A 173 13.78 -11.67 -12.08
CA ILE A 173 12.40 -12.01 -12.47
C ILE A 173 12.27 -13.52 -12.67
N VAL A 174 13.20 -14.14 -13.39
CA VAL A 174 13.20 -15.60 -13.59
C VAL A 174 13.24 -16.34 -12.26
N ASN A 175 14.10 -15.91 -11.31
CA ASN A 175 14.17 -16.54 -10.01
C ASN A 175 12.90 -16.32 -9.17
N PHE A 176 12.34 -15.11 -9.15
CA PHE A 176 11.08 -14.81 -8.47
C PHE A 176 9.93 -15.63 -9.05
N ARG A 177 9.82 -15.69 -10.39
CA ARG A 177 8.81 -16.50 -11.07
C ARG A 177 8.92 -17.99 -10.71
N ARG A 178 10.14 -18.52 -10.60
CA ARG A 178 10.40 -19.89 -10.17
C ARG A 178 9.92 -20.11 -8.72
N GLN A 179 10.27 -19.20 -7.80
CA GLN A 179 9.91 -19.31 -6.38
C GLN A 179 8.39 -19.19 -6.17
N LEU A 180 7.75 -18.25 -6.86
CA LEU A 180 6.29 -18.07 -6.82
C LEU A 180 5.57 -19.26 -7.44
N GLY A 181 6.06 -19.76 -8.58
CA GLY A 181 5.52 -20.95 -9.24
C GLY A 181 5.55 -22.17 -8.33
N ARG A 182 6.61 -22.32 -7.52
CA ARG A 182 6.73 -23.41 -6.55
C ARG A 182 5.61 -23.42 -5.49
N LEU A 183 5.08 -22.26 -5.14
CA LEU A 183 3.96 -22.15 -4.19
C LEU A 183 2.61 -22.53 -4.79
N GLY A 184 2.55 -22.76 -6.11
CA GLY A 184 1.38 -23.26 -6.80
C GLY A 184 0.22 -22.28 -6.87
N PHE A 185 0.49 -20.99 -7.01
CA PHE A 185 -0.56 -19.98 -7.13
C PHE A 185 -1.44 -20.15 -8.37
N GLY A 186 -2.73 -19.89 -8.21
CA GLY A 186 -3.72 -19.95 -9.28
C GLY A 186 -3.80 -18.67 -10.10
N HIS A 187 -2.63 -18.13 -10.51
CA HIS A 187 -2.55 -16.96 -11.36
C HIS A 187 -2.79 -17.29 -12.83
N ASP A 188 -3.45 -16.38 -13.55
CA ASP A 188 -3.48 -16.41 -15.01
C ASP A 188 -2.13 -15.90 -15.55
N SER A 189 -1.23 -16.83 -15.87
CA SER A 189 0.14 -16.52 -16.32
C SER A 189 0.21 -15.75 -17.64
N ARG A 190 -0.85 -15.75 -18.46
CA ARG A 190 -0.93 -14.97 -19.71
C ARG A 190 -1.00 -13.47 -19.45
N ARG A 191 -1.33 -13.06 -18.20
CA ARG A 191 -1.47 -11.67 -17.79
C ARG A 191 -0.26 -11.14 -17.03
N SER A 192 0.79 -11.95 -16.90
CA SER A 192 2.02 -11.55 -16.21
C SER A 192 2.91 -10.72 -17.14
N PHE A 193 3.40 -9.60 -16.62
CA PHE A 193 4.33 -8.70 -17.29
C PHE A 193 5.35 -8.14 -16.30
N SER A 194 6.37 -7.48 -16.82
CA SER A 194 7.29 -6.65 -16.06
C SER A 194 7.10 -5.18 -16.45
N THR A 195 7.23 -4.26 -15.50
CA THR A 195 7.21 -2.82 -15.81
C THR A 195 8.33 -2.39 -16.75
N THR A 196 9.38 -3.22 -16.88
CA THR A 196 10.50 -3.01 -17.82
C THR A 196 10.26 -3.55 -19.22
N ASP A 197 9.13 -4.23 -19.47
CA ASP A 197 8.77 -4.69 -20.81
C ASP A 197 8.40 -3.47 -21.68
N VAL A 198 8.95 -3.40 -22.89
CA VAL A 198 8.72 -2.29 -23.83
C VAL A 198 7.24 -2.10 -24.12
N GLU A 199 6.51 -3.21 -24.29
CA GLU A 199 5.05 -3.23 -24.51
C GLU A 199 4.24 -2.77 -23.28
N PHE A 200 4.85 -2.75 -22.09
CA PHE A 200 4.24 -2.18 -20.89
C PHE A 200 4.54 -0.68 -20.79
N TYR A 201 5.82 -0.29 -20.75
CA TYR A 201 6.16 1.11 -20.49
C TYR A 201 5.83 2.07 -21.65
N LYS A 202 5.62 1.57 -22.88
CA LYS A 202 4.95 2.31 -23.95
C LYS A 202 3.67 2.99 -23.44
N TRP A 203 2.89 2.27 -22.65
CA TRP A 203 1.62 2.78 -22.14
C TRP A 203 1.79 3.68 -20.92
N THR A 204 2.83 3.48 -20.10
CA THR A 204 3.23 4.47 -19.10
C THR A 204 3.54 5.82 -19.75
N GLN A 205 4.28 5.81 -20.85
CA GLN A 205 4.59 7.01 -21.65
C GLN A 205 3.34 7.61 -22.27
N TRP A 206 2.45 6.79 -22.80
CA TRP A 206 1.17 7.25 -23.35
C TRP A 206 0.31 7.94 -22.29
N ILE A 207 0.15 7.34 -21.11
CA ILE A 207 -0.61 7.92 -20.01
C ILE A 207 0.03 9.26 -19.57
N PHE A 208 1.36 9.30 -19.48
CA PHE A 208 2.06 10.56 -19.21
C PHE A 208 1.70 11.64 -20.24
N LEU A 209 1.63 11.31 -21.54
CA LEU A 209 1.21 12.26 -22.58
C LEU A 209 -0.24 12.71 -22.41
N GLN A 210 -1.15 11.81 -21.98
CA GLN A 210 -2.55 12.20 -21.71
C GLN A 210 -2.60 13.22 -20.56
N ILE A 211 -1.83 13.00 -19.48
CA ILE A 211 -1.77 13.91 -18.33
C ILE A 211 -1.09 15.24 -18.73
N TYR A 212 0.00 15.19 -19.50
CA TYR A 212 0.71 16.38 -20.02
C TYR A 212 -0.19 17.22 -20.92
N ASN A 213 -1.02 16.60 -21.76
CA ASN A 213 -1.96 17.28 -22.66
C ASN A 213 -3.32 17.58 -21.99
N SER A 214 -3.32 17.69 -20.66
CA SER A 214 -4.51 17.99 -19.85
C SER A 214 -4.29 19.17 -18.92
N TRP A 215 -5.40 19.83 -18.55
CA TRP A 215 -5.47 20.85 -17.54
C TRP A 215 -6.65 20.57 -16.59
N PHE A 216 -6.59 21.07 -15.37
CA PHE A 216 -7.69 20.90 -14.40
C PHE A 216 -8.64 22.10 -14.47
N ASP A 217 -9.87 21.84 -14.89
CA ASP A 217 -10.95 22.83 -14.87
C ASP A 217 -11.58 22.87 -13.47
N THR A 218 -11.29 23.90 -12.70
CA THR A 218 -11.79 24.09 -11.34
C THR A 218 -13.31 24.26 -11.28
N THR A 219 -13.92 24.78 -12.36
CA THR A 219 -15.38 24.95 -12.45
C THR A 219 -16.08 23.62 -12.67
N ALA A 220 -15.54 22.81 -13.57
CA ALA A 220 -16.04 21.47 -13.86
C ALA A 220 -15.55 20.41 -12.85
N ASN A 221 -14.58 20.76 -12.00
CA ASN A 221 -13.92 19.90 -11.02
C ASN A 221 -13.34 18.60 -11.65
N LYS A 222 -12.70 18.72 -12.81
CA LYS A 222 -12.13 17.58 -13.57
C LYS A 222 -11.04 18.00 -14.54
N ALA A 223 -10.22 17.03 -14.95
CA ALA A 223 -9.30 17.21 -16.06
C ALA A 223 -10.04 17.35 -17.39
N ARG A 224 -9.51 18.20 -18.26
CA ARG A 224 -9.95 18.39 -19.65
C ARG A 224 -8.76 18.45 -20.59
N PRO A 225 -8.92 18.10 -21.88
CA PRO A 225 -7.84 18.24 -22.86
C PRO A 225 -7.35 19.70 -23.00
N ILE A 226 -6.06 19.89 -23.16
CA ILE A 226 -5.44 21.22 -23.39
C ILE A 226 -6.00 21.92 -24.62
N SER A 227 -6.40 21.18 -25.65
CA SER A 227 -7.03 21.73 -26.85
C SER A 227 -8.32 22.50 -26.55
N GLU A 228 -9.08 22.09 -25.55
CA GLU A 228 -10.29 22.81 -25.13
C GLU A 228 -9.93 24.15 -24.44
N LEU A 229 -8.87 24.19 -23.63
CA LEU A 229 -8.37 25.42 -23.04
C LEU A 229 -7.88 26.41 -24.10
N ILE A 230 -7.15 25.90 -25.11
CA ILE A 230 -6.70 26.73 -26.25
C ILE A 230 -7.91 27.34 -26.98
N ALA A 231 -8.94 26.53 -27.26
CA ALA A 231 -10.16 26.99 -27.88
C ALA A 231 -10.92 28.06 -27.03
N GLU A 232 -10.89 27.96 -25.71
CA GLU A 232 -11.46 28.96 -24.81
C GLU A 232 -10.72 30.31 -24.92
N PHE A 233 -9.38 30.28 -25.03
CA PHE A 233 -8.60 31.53 -25.28
C PHE A 233 -8.82 32.09 -26.69
N GLU A 234 -8.84 31.25 -27.72
CA GLU A 234 -9.07 31.65 -29.10
C GLU A 234 -10.45 32.27 -29.34
N SER A 235 -11.47 31.73 -28.69
CA SER A 235 -12.82 32.27 -28.75
C SER A 235 -13.06 33.49 -27.85
N GLY A 236 -12.09 33.86 -26.97
CA GLY A 236 -12.24 34.94 -25.99
C GLY A 236 -13.16 34.59 -24.81
N THR A 237 -13.61 33.34 -24.69
CA THR A 237 -14.38 32.84 -23.55
C THR A 237 -13.56 32.92 -22.27
N ARG A 238 -12.26 32.60 -22.36
CA ARG A 238 -11.26 32.82 -21.31
C ARG A 238 -10.38 34.00 -21.68
N ARG A 239 -10.11 34.88 -20.72
CA ARG A 239 -9.24 36.05 -20.90
C ARG A 239 -7.92 35.85 -20.17
N LEU A 240 -6.88 36.53 -20.67
CA LEU A 240 -5.59 36.58 -19.99
C LEU A 240 -5.69 37.50 -18.76
N GLU A 241 -4.99 37.14 -17.70
CA GLU A 241 -4.99 37.89 -16.43
C GLU A 241 -4.40 39.29 -16.60
N ASP A 242 -3.47 39.49 -17.53
CA ASP A 242 -2.82 40.77 -17.85
C ASP A 242 -3.64 41.66 -18.83
N GLY A 243 -4.82 41.17 -19.23
CA GLY A 243 -5.75 41.91 -20.09
C GLY A 243 -5.37 41.95 -21.57
N ARG A 244 -4.28 41.32 -21.98
CA ARG A 244 -3.90 41.21 -23.42
C ARG A 244 -4.86 40.24 -24.15
N GLU A 245 -4.99 40.44 -25.45
CA GLU A 245 -5.76 39.52 -26.30
C GLU A 245 -4.86 38.32 -26.70
N TRP A 246 -5.44 37.12 -26.71
CA TRP A 246 -4.72 35.88 -27.09
C TRP A 246 -4.03 35.98 -28.46
N VAL A 247 -4.66 36.62 -29.41
CA VAL A 247 -4.14 36.82 -30.78
C VAL A 247 -2.87 37.67 -30.81
N GLN A 248 -2.64 38.52 -29.81
CA GLN A 248 -1.47 39.43 -29.71
C GLN A 248 -0.22 38.72 -29.21
N LEU A 249 -0.37 37.53 -28.61
CA LEU A 249 0.73 36.74 -28.06
C LEU A 249 1.50 36.05 -29.20
N SER A 250 2.81 36.03 -29.10
CA SER A 250 3.68 35.17 -29.89
C SER A 250 3.41 33.68 -29.59
N ALA A 251 3.86 32.81 -30.48
CA ALA A 251 3.72 31.35 -30.24
C ALA A 251 4.37 30.91 -28.93
N GLY A 252 5.54 31.48 -28.58
CA GLY A 252 6.22 31.19 -27.33
C GLY A 252 5.42 31.66 -26.11
N GLU A 253 4.91 32.88 -26.10
CA GLU A 253 4.09 33.39 -25.00
C GLU A 253 2.79 32.58 -24.81
N ARG A 254 2.17 32.11 -25.91
CA ARG A 254 1.02 31.21 -25.83
C ARG A 254 1.37 29.89 -25.18
N ALA A 255 2.50 29.30 -25.55
CA ALA A 255 3.01 28.10 -24.93
C ALA A 255 3.24 28.30 -23.43
N ASP A 256 3.90 29.40 -23.03
CA ASP A 256 4.15 29.72 -21.63
C ASP A 256 2.85 29.95 -20.84
N VAL A 257 1.81 30.50 -21.45
CA VAL A 257 0.49 30.61 -20.81
C VAL A 257 -0.13 29.22 -20.60
N ILE A 258 -0.12 28.39 -21.64
CA ILE A 258 -0.71 27.04 -21.57
C ILE A 258 0.02 26.18 -20.53
N ASP A 259 1.34 26.24 -20.44
CA ASP A 259 2.13 25.44 -19.49
C ASP A 259 1.80 25.73 -18.02
N ARG A 260 1.30 26.96 -17.72
CA ARG A 260 0.80 27.28 -16.36
C ARG A 260 -0.43 26.48 -15.97
N PHE A 261 -1.21 26.00 -16.92
CA PHE A 261 -2.44 25.24 -16.68
C PHE A 261 -2.21 23.72 -16.74
N ARG A 262 -1.16 23.24 -17.42
CA ARG A 262 -0.90 21.81 -17.58
C ARG A 262 -0.86 21.07 -16.24
N LEU A 263 -1.38 19.84 -16.22
CA LEU A 263 -1.24 18.95 -15.07
C LEU A 263 0.20 18.45 -14.91
N VAL A 264 1.00 18.45 -15.97
CA VAL A 264 2.44 18.19 -15.93
C VAL A 264 3.18 19.41 -16.42
N TYR A 265 4.11 19.92 -15.64
CA TYR A 265 4.83 21.15 -15.94
C TYR A 265 6.27 21.11 -15.43
N ARG A 266 7.12 21.99 -15.94
CA ARG A 266 8.51 22.16 -15.45
C ARG A 266 8.59 23.36 -14.52
N ALA A 267 9.23 23.18 -13.39
CA ALA A 267 9.49 24.26 -12.44
C ALA A 267 10.88 24.15 -11.81
N ASP A 268 11.42 25.30 -11.42
CA ASP A 268 12.58 25.37 -10.55
C ASP A 268 12.11 25.11 -9.12
N SER A 269 12.27 23.87 -8.68
CA SER A 269 11.76 23.39 -7.38
C SER A 269 12.89 23.08 -6.43
N MET A 270 12.63 23.28 -5.13
CA MET A 270 13.51 22.78 -4.08
C MET A 270 13.41 21.25 -3.99
N VAL A 271 14.50 20.57 -4.22
CA VAL A 271 14.58 19.11 -4.27
C VAL A 271 15.57 18.58 -3.22
N ASN A 272 15.45 17.31 -2.92
CA ASN A 272 16.37 16.58 -2.05
C ASN A 272 17.51 16.00 -2.92
N TRP A 273 18.57 16.72 -3.09
CA TRP A 273 19.73 16.30 -3.86
C TRP A 273 20.65 15.41 -3.02
N CYS A 274 20.99 14.25 -3.53
CA CYS A 274 21.91 13.30 -2.88
C CYS A 274 23.16 13.09 -3.75
N PRO A 275 24.28 13.79 -3.48
CA PRO A 275 25.51 13.67 -4.25
C PRO A 275 26.08 12.26 -4.25
N GLY A 276 26.04 11.57 -3.11
CA GLY A 276 26.52 10.19 -2.96
C GLY A 276 25.74 9.16 -3.78
N LEU A 277 24.50 9.47 -4.20
CA LEU A 277 23.69 8.66 -5.11
C LEU A 277 23.62 9.27 -6.52
N GLY A 278 24.08 10.51 -6.71
CA GLY A 278 24.02 11.20 -8.00
C GLY A 278 22.60 11.46 -8.50
N THR A 279 21.61 11.56 -7.62
CA THR A 279 20.19 11.70 -8.00
C THR A 279 19.40 12.52 -6.99
N VAL A 280 18.27 13.04 -7.45
CA VAL A 280 17.24 13.64 -6.60
C VAL A 280 16.40 12.54 -5.96
N LEU A 281 16.05 12.72 -4.69
CA LEU A 281 15.21 11.82 -3.90
C LEU A 281 13.85 12.44 -3.63
N ALA A 282 12.81 11.63 -3.61
CA ALA A 282 11.51 12.02 -3.08
C ALA A 282 11.58 12.16 -1.53
N ASN A 283 10.61 12.84 -0.93
CA ASN A 283 10.61 13.04 0.52
C ASN A 283 10.56 11.72 1.30
N GLU A 284 9.87 10.73 0.76
CA GLU A 284 9.76 9.38 1.30
C GLU A 284 11.05 8.55 1.19
N GLU A 285 12.01 8.97 0.37
CA GLU A 285 13.33 8.35 0.21
C GLU A 285 14.39 8.99 1.12
N VAL A 286 13.97 9.94 1.98
CA VAL A 286 14.84 10.64 2.92
C VAL A 286 14.42 10.29 4.35
N THR A 287 15.37 9.85 5.15
CA THR A 287 15.17 9.49 6.56
C THR A 287 15.01 10.73 7.44
N ALA A 288 14.54 10.54 8.67
CA ALA A 288 14.29 11.63 9.62
C ALA A 288 15.55 12.45 9.96
N ASP A 289 16.73 11.84 9.84
CA ASP A 289 18.03 12.49 10.08
C ASP A 289 18.65 13.11 8.81
N GLY A 290 17.83 13.36 7.77
CA GLY A 290 18.26 14.07 6.56
C GLY A 290 19.20 13.26 5.65
N ARG A 291 19.13 11.95 5.69
CA ARG A 291 19.96 11.04 4.90
C ARG A 291 19.13 10.22 3.93
N SER A 292 19.75 9.68 2.90
CA SER A 292 19.07 8.75 2.00
C SER A 292 18.74 7.44 2.71
N ASP A 293 17.55 6.89 2.49
CA ASP A 293 17.11 5.58 3.00
C ASP A 293 18.04 4.45 2.53
N ARG A 294 18.71 4.66 1.40
CA ARG A 294 19.68 3.76 0.80
C ARG A 294 21.06 4.40 0.78
N GLY A 295 22.05 3.68 1.26
CA GLY A 295 23.45 4.12 1.30
C GLY A 295 23.74 5.10 2.42
N ASN A 296 22.72 5.61 3.13
CA ASN A 296 22.86 6.51 4.27
C ASN A 296 23.75 7.75 3.97
N PHE A 297 23.60 8.34 2.79
CA PHE A 297 24.32 9.54 2.36
C PHE A 297 23.61 10.82 2.80
N PRO A 298 24.33 11.93 3.03
CA PRO A 298 23.73 13.23 3.25
C PRO A 298 22.85 13.65 2.09
N VAL A 299 21.76 14.35 2.40
CA VAL A 299 20.81 14.88 1.41
C VAL A 299 20.74 16.39 1.60
N PHE A 300 20.87 17.14 0.52
CA PHE A 300 20.90 18.60 0.53
C PHE A 300 19.67 19.17 -0.18
N ARG A 301 19.21 20.30 0.31
CA ARG A 301 18.16 21.06 -0.36
C ARG A 301 18.75 21.91 -1.47
N LYS A 302 18.34 21.66 -2.70
CA LYS A 302 18.86 22.36 -3.89
C LYS A 302 17.73 22.78 -4.81
N ARG A 303 17.85 23.93 -5.46
CA ARG A 303 16.88 24.38 -6.48
C ARG A 303 17.30 23.81 -7.82
N LEU A 304 16.46 22.93 -8.40
CA LEU A 304 16.71 22.33 -9.70
C LEU A 304 15.43 22.37 -10.55
N ARG A 305 15.61 22.50 -11.87
CA ARG A 305 14.51 22.43 -12.82
C ARG A 305 14.06 21.00 -13.02
N GLN A 306 12.80 20.71 -12.67
CA GLN A 306 12.26 19.36 -12.60
C GLN A 306 10.87 19.28 -13.25
N TRP A 307 10.49 18.08 -13.68
CA TRP A 307 9.10 17.75 -13.96
C TRP A 307 8.29 17.61 -12.68
N MET A 308 7.13 18.26 -12.67
CA MET A 308 6.17 18.22 -11.57
C MET A 308 4.82 17.76 -12.09
N MET A 309 4.10 16.95 -11.30
CA MET A 309 2.69 16.63 -11.57
C MET A 309 1.79 17.30 -10.53
N ARG A 310 0.75 17.99 -11.02
CA ARG A 310 -0.17 18.81 -10.22
C ARG A 310 -1.22 17.98 -9.50
N ILE A 311 -0.77 17.04 -8.66
CA ILE A 311 -1.63 16.21 -7.81
C ILE A 311 -2.48 17.06 -6.85
N THR A 312 -1.99 18.25 -6.47
CA THR A 312 -2.70 19.21 -5.62
C THR A 312 -4.02 19.66 -6.23
N ALA A 313 -4.15 19.68 -7.56
CA ALA A 313 -5.41 19.99 -8.22
C ALA A 313 -6.54 18.99 -7.91
N TYR A 314 -6.18 17.78 -7.48
CA TYR A 314 -7.10 16.72 -7.11
C TYR A 314 -7.27 16.54 -5.60
N ALA A 315 -6.68 17.41 -4.78
CA ALA A 315 -6.62 17.23 -3.33
C ALA A 315 -8.01 17.01 -2.68
N ASP A 316 -9.01 17.81 -3.03
CA ASP A 316 -10.37 17.65 -2.51
C ASP A 316 -11.00 16.32 -2.98
N ARG A 317 -10.89 15.98 -4.26
CA ARG A 317 -11.44 14.72 -4.79
C ARG A 317 -10.75 13.49 -4.20
N LEU A 318 -9.43 13.57 -3.94
CA LEU A 318 -8.69 12.51 -3.25
C LEU A 318 -9.16 12.35 -1.79
N LEU A 319 -9.61 13.43 -1.14
CA LEU A 319 -10.18 13.39 0.21
C LEU A 319 -11.61 12.87 0.22
N ASP A 320 -12.47 13.45 -0.61
CA ASP A 320 -13.91 13.17 -0.63
C ASP A 320 -14.18 11.71 -1.00
N ASP A 321 -13.49 11.19 -2.01
CA ASP A 321 -13.67 9.82 -2.47
C ASP A 321 -13.12 8.75 -1.49
N LEU A 322 -12.38 9.12 -0.42
CA LEU A 322 -12.01 8.17 0.64
C LEU A 322 -13.22 7.60 1.38
N ASP A 323 -14.32 8.33 1.42
CA ASP A 323 -15.50 7.93 2.18
C ASP A 323 -16.25 6.76 1.52
N VAL A 324 -16.15 6.61 0.19
CA VAL A 324 -16.79 5.52 -0.56
C VAL A 324 -15.93 4.27 -0.69
N LEU A 325 -14.66 4.31 -0.24
CA LEU A 325 -13.73 3.18 -0.31
C LEU A 325 -13.87 2.25 0.89
N ASP A 326 -13.86 0.93 0.65
CA ASP A 326 -13.75 -0.10 1.70
C ASP A 326 -12.27 -0.33 2.05
N TRP A 327 -11.66 0.69 2.66
CA TRP A 327 -10.25 0.69 3.03
C TRP A 327 -10.09 0.80 4.55
N PRO A 328 -8.99 0.28 5.12
CA PRO A 328 -8.69 0.42 6.55
C PRO A 328 -8.67 1.89 6.98
N ASP A 329 -9.31 2.20 8.11
CA ASP A 329 -9.39 3.57 8.66
C ASP A 329 -8.01 4.19 8.89
N GLN A 330 -7.02 3.36 9.22
CA GLN A 330 -5.64 3.82 9.37
C GLN A 330 -5.09 4.39 8.06
N VAL A 331 -5.30 3.71 6.93
CA VAL A 331 -4.84 4.17 5.61
C VAL A 331 -5.58 5.45 5.20
N LYS A 332 -6.90 5.48 5.39
CA LYS A 332 -7.69 6.70 5.13
C LYS A 332 -7.20 7.89 5.95
N THR A 333 -6.90 7.66 7.23
CA THR A 333 -6.35 8.68 8.13
C THR A 333 -4.96 9.14 7.69
N MET A 334 -4.09 8.21 7.28
CA MET A 334 -2.78 8.57 6.75
C MET A 334 -2.89 9.44 5.51
N GLN A 335 -3.78 9.11 4.55
CA GLN A 335 -3.99 9.93 3.36
C GLN A 335 -4.59 11.30 3.69
N ARG A 336 -5.60 11.37 4.58
CA ARG A 336 -6.16 12.64 5.05
C ARG A 336 -5.10 13.55 5.69
N ASN A 337 -4.27 12.99 6.54
CA ASN A 337 -3.19 13.73 7.20
C ASN A 337 -2.10 14.18 6.21
N TRP A 338 -1.78 13.34 5.22
CA TRP A 338 -0.79 13.65 4.18
C TRP A 338 -1.28 14.77 3.27
N ILE A 339 -2.52 14.71 2.82
CA ILE A 339 -3.14 15.76 2.03
C ILE A 339 -3.30 17.03 2.88
N GLY A 340 -3.69 16.88 4.14
CA GLY A 340 -3.65 17.92 5.16
C GLY A 340 -4.42 19.17 4.77
N ARG A 341 -5.71 19.04 4.37
CA ARG A 341 -6.58 20.14 4.03
C ARG A 341 -6.81 21.03 5.25
N SER A 342 -6.50 22.30 5.11
CA SER A 342 -6.66 23.32 6.16
C SER A 342 -7.51 24.46 5.63
N THR A 343 -8.61 24.77 6.31
CA THR A 343 -9.47 25.91 5.99
C THR A 343 -9.07 27.08 6.89
N GLY A 344 -8.89 28.24 6.28
CA GLY A 344 -8.46 29.44 6.99
C GLY A 344 -8.65 30.71 6.16
N ALA A 345 -7.81 31.70 6.42
CA ALA A 345 -7.77 32.92 5.65
C ALA A 345 -6.32 33.31 5.32
N SER A 346 -6.12 33.95 4.21
CA SER A 346 -4.91 34.74 3.96
C SER A 346 -5.06 36.16 4.50
N ALA A 347 -3.96 36.72 5.00
CA ALA A 347 -3.88 38.11 5.44
C ALA A 347 -2.65 38.77 4.81
N LEU A 348 -2.82 40.00 4.27
CA LEU A 348 -1.78 40.75 3.59
C LEU A 348 -1.11 41.72 4.56
N PHE A 349 0.15 41.45 4.86
CA PHE A 349 0.99 42.34 5.67
C PHE A 349 1.81 43.25 4.74
N SER A 350 1.52 44.52 4.77
CA SER A 350 2.23 45.49 3.89
C SER A 350 3.58 45.85 4.49
N ALA A 351 4.65 45.69 3.71
CA ALA A 351 6.03 46.03 4.07
C ALA A 351 6.64 46.95 3.03
N THR A 352 7.69 47.70 3.41
CA THR A 352 8.43 48.54 2.49
C THR A 352 9.78 47.90 2.17
N THR A 353 10.06 47.67 0.88
CA THR A 353 11.37 47.11 0.45
C THR A 353 12.48 48.14 0.64
N VAL A 354 13.74 47.69 0.61
CA VAL A 354 14.92 48.57 0.68
C VAL A 354 14.99 49.58 -0.50
N LYS A 355 14.27 49.31 -1.59
CA LYS A 355 14.11 50.18 -2.74
C LYS A 355 12.99 51.24 -2.59
N GLY A 356 12.27 51.19 -1.44
CA GLY A 356 11.16 52.11 -1.15
C GLY A 356 9.82 51.74 -1.81
N CYS A 357 9.68 50.51 -2.35
CA CYS A 357 8.41 50.03 -2.89
C CYS A 357 7.60 49.35 -1.79
N THR A 358 6.30 49.58 -1.76
CA THR A 358 5.39 48.81 -0.88
C THR A 358 5.09 47.45 -1.50
N VAL A 359 5.18 46.41 -0.70
CA VAL A 359 4.88 45.04 -1.08
C VAL A 359 3.98 44.39 -0.01
N ASP A 360 3.09 43.51 -0.45
CA ASP A 360 2.25 42.76 0.44
C ASP A 360 2.81 41.35 0.65
N LEU A 361 3.02 40.98 1.90
CA LEU A 361 3.44 39.65 2.34
C LEU A 361 2.19 38.90 2.74
N GLU A 362 1.80 37.88 1.97
CA GLU A 362 0.62 37.06 2.23
C GLU A 362 0.94 35.96 3.26
N GLY A 363 0.33 36.05 4.45
CA GLY A 363 0.38 35.02 5.46
C GLY A 363 -0.90 34.19 5.47
N PHE A 364 -0.82 32.85 5.48
CA PHE A 364 -1.96 31.97 5.68
C PHE A 364 -2.11 31.58 7.14
N THR A 365 -3.35 31.56 7.64
CA THR A 365 -3.66 31.09 9.01
C THR A 365 -4.98 30.32 9.06
N THR A 366 -5.03 29.26 9.87
CA THR A 366 -6.26 28.57 10.26
C THR A 366 -6.99 29.28 11.41
N ARG A 367 -6.32 30.28 12.01
CA ARG A 367 -6.80 31.05 13.15
C ARG A 367 -6.83 32.57 12.83
N PRO A 368 -7.62 33.02 11.82
CA PRO A 368 -7.73 34.44 11.53
C PRO A 368 -8.30 35.24 12.70
N ASP A 369 -9.10 34.64 13.59
CA ASP A 369 -9.59 35.18 14.82
C ASP A 369 -8.50 35.76 15.74
N THR A 370 -7.28 35.23 15.66
CA THR A 370 -6.15 35.64 16.50
C THR A 370 -5.26 36.73 15.88
N LEU A 371 -5.62 37.30 14.73
CA LEU A 371 -4.78 38.25 13.97
C LEU A 371 -4.40 39.50 14.78
N PHE A 372 -5.24 39.95 15.73
CA PHE A 372 -4.92 41.06 16.64
C PHE A 372 -3.75 40.74 17.58
N GLY A 373 -3.50 39.45 17.84
CA GLY A 373 -2.39 38.96 18.67
C GLY A 373 -1.12 38.66 17.88
N ALA A 374 -1.10 38.97 16.56
CA ALA A 374 0.10 38.79 15.74
C ALA A 374 1.12 39.88 16.09
N THR A 375 2.22 39.45 16.72
CA THR A 375 3.28 40.36 17.21
C THR A 375 4.54 40.36 16.41
N TYR A 376 4.69 39.44 15.46
CA TYR A 376 5.77 39.40 14.47
C TYR A 376 5.35 38.58 13.25
N LEU A 377 6.07 38.74 12.14
CA LEU A 377 5.93 38.01 10.90
C LEU A 377 7.19 37.17 10.67
N VAL A 378 7.05 35.93 10.21
CA VAL A 378 8.19 35.06 9.93
C VAL A 378 8.13 34.58 8.50
N LEU A 379 9.21 34.78 7.75
CA LEU A 379 9.42 34.25 6.40
C LEU A 379 10.31 33.02 6.44
N ALA A 380 10.13 32.13 5.49
CA ALA A 380 11.09 31.07 5.23
C ALA A 380 12.45 31.70 4.84
N PRO A 381 13.59 31.15 5.26
CA PRO A 381 14.90 31.66 4.86
C PRO A 381 15.10 31.74 3.35
N GLU A 382 14.41 30.88 2.60
CA GLU A 382 14.46 30.76 1.13
C GLU A 382 13.43 31.63 0.40
N HIS A 383 12.58 32.38 1.12
CA HIS A 383 11.52 33.19 0.54
C HIS A 383 12.08 34.28 -0.36
N ASP A 384 11.53 34.44 -1.57
CA ASP A 384 12.06 35.33 -2.64
C ASP A 384 12.14 36.80 -2.21
N MET A 385 11.24 37.24 -1.32
CA MET A 385 11.21 38.62 -0.86
C MET A 385 12.26 38.99 0.21
N VAL A 386 12.96 37.99 0.78
CA VAL A 386 13.90 38.24 1.89
C VAL A 386 14.98 39.21 1.48
N ASP A 387 15.56 39.04 0.31
CA ASP A 387 16.67 39.88 -0.16
C ASP A 387 16.23 41.35 -0.44
N ASP A 388 15.00 41.59 -0.86
CA ASP A 388 14.42 42.91 -1.03
C ASP A 388 13.96 43.57 0.27
N LEU A 389 13.85 42.77 1.38
CA LEU A 389 13.38 43.26 2.68
C LEU A 389 14.52 43.44 3.70
N VAL A 390 15.70 42.88 3.48
CA VAL A 390 16.84 42.99 4.39
C VAL A 390 17.36 44.44 4.44
N ALA A 391 17.22 45.09 5.61
CA ALA A 391 17.67 46.46 5.79
C ALA A 391 19.20 46.60 5.65
N ALA A 392 19.68 47.78 5.24
CA ALA A 392 21.11 48.05 5.12
C ALA A 392 21.84 48.08 6.48
N THR A 393 21.16 48.56 7.52
CA THR A 393 21.66 48.66 8.90
C THR A 393 20.58 48.26 9.90
N TRP A 394 21.03 47.84 11.08
CA TRP A 394 20.12 47.59 12.19
C TRP A 394 19.40 48.88 12.63
N PRO A 395 18.11 48.84 12.97
CA PRO A 395 17.42 49.99 13.60
C PRO A 395 18.06 50.34 14.97
N ASP A 396 18.00 51.62 15.32
CA ASP A 396 18.50 52.06 16.62
C ASP A 396 17.84 51.31 17.80
N GLY A 397 18.68 50.74 18.69
CA GLY A 397 18.20 50.02 19.86
C GLY A 397 17.74 48.58 19.58
N VAL A 398 18.09 48.00 18.44
CA VAL A 398 17.78 46.60 18.13
C VAL A 398 18.22 45.66 19.27
N ASN A 399 17.34 44.71 19.60
CA ASN A 399 17.72 43.66 20.55
C ASN A 399 18.80 42.75 19.96
N LEU A 400 19.93 42.59 20.64
CA LEU A 400 21.07 41.80 20.14
C LEU A 400 20.71 40.30 19.92
N SER A 401 19.72 39.76 20.62
CA SER A 401 19.23 38.40 20.39
C SER A 401 18.60 38.23 18.99
N TRP A 402 18.19 39.31 18.33
CA TRP A 402 17.56 39.29 17.01
C TRP A 402 18.57 39.29 15.86
N THR A 403 19.85 39.62 16.15
CA THR A 403 20.87 39.89 15.13
C THR A 403 21.68 38.66 14.71
N TYR A 404 21.45 37.49 15.34
CA TYR A 404 22.26 36.29 15.13
C TYR A 404 23.78 36.55 15.14
N GLY A 405 24.19 37.57 15.90
CA GLY A 405 25.59 37.96 16.03
C GLY A 405 26.20 38.72 14.83
N GLY A 406 25.44 39.00 13.78
CA GLY A 406 25.90 39.76 12.62
C GLY A 406 26.00 41.24 12.89
N ALA A 407 27.02 41.89 12.34
CA ALA A 407 27.20 43.35 12.45
C ALA A 407 26.17 44.12 11.59
N THR A 408 25.66 43.49 10.53
CA THR A 408 24.61 44.00 9.66
C THR A 408 23.52 42.96 9.43
N PRO A 409 22.28 43.37 9.08
CA PRO A 409 21.21 42.43 8.70
C PRO A 409 21.61 41.43 7.61
N ALA A 410 22.31 41.92 6.57
CA ALA A 410 22.73 41.07 5.43
C ALA A 410 23.75 40.00 5.87
N GLU A 411 24.72 40.34 6.75
CA GLU A 411 25.67 39.36 7.28
C GLU A 411 24.96 38.32 8.11
N ALA A 412 24.04 38.71 9.00
CA ALA A 412 23.26 37.82 9.83
C ALA A 412 22.39 36.86 9.03
N VAL A 413 21.64 37.37 8.04
CA VAL A 413 20.79 36.57 7.14
C VAL A 413 21.63 35.58 6.33
N GLY A 414 22.76 36.03 5.78
CA GLY A 414 23.67 35.14 5.03
C GLY A 414 24.26 34.01 5.89
N ALA A 415 24.67 34.33 7.13
CA ALA A 415 25.16 33.32 8.06
C ALA A 415 24.06 32.30 8.46
N TYR A 416 22.85 32.81 8.72
CA TYR A 416 21.71 31.96 9.09
C TYR A 416 21.29 31.03 7.92
N ARG A 417 21.16 31.55 6.70
CA ARG A 417 20.86 30.77 5.52
C ARG A 417 21.86 29.60 5.31
N ARG A 418 23.15 29.87 5.48
CA ARG A 418 24.16 28.80 5.40
C ARG A 418 23.98 27.72 6.48
N ALA A 419 23.67 28.11 7.70
CA ALA A 419 23.44 27.16 8.80
C ALA A 419 22.18 26.30 8.56
N ILE A 420 21.14 26.87 7.96
CA ILE A 420 19.87 26.17 7.72
C ILE A 420 19.91 25.29 6.46
N SER A 421 20.70 25.64 5.44
CA SER A 421 20.80 24.85 4.19
C SER A 421 21.25 23.40 4.41
N ALA A 422 21.89 23.09 5.52
CA ALA A 422 22.29 21.75 5.91
C ALA A 422 21.22 20.95 6.64
N LYS A 423 20.08 21.56 7.01
CA LYS A 423 19.00 20.89 7.75
C LYS A 423 17.88 20.42 6.81
N SER A 424 17.37 19.21 7.01
CA SER A 424 16.17 18.72 6.35
C SER A 424 14.90 19.44 6.84
N ASP A 425 13.82 19.41 6.03
CA ASP A 425 12.52 19.99 6.43
C ASP A 425 11.99 19.37 7.73
N LEU A 426 12.23 18.08 7.95
CA LEU A 426 11.80 17.36 9.15
C LEU A 426 12.58 17.82 10.38
N GLU A 427 13.91 17.89 10.29
CA GLU A 427 14.77 18.44 11.37
C GLU A 427 14.38 19.87 11.72
N ARG A 428 14.06 20.69 10.72
CA ARG A 428 13.57 22.06 10.91
C ARG A 428 12.25 22.12 11.67
N GLN A 429 11.31 21.21 11.37
CA GLN A 429 10.01 21.14 12.06
C GLN A 429 10.11 20.59 13.48
N GLU A 430 10.96 19.59 13.70
CA GLU A 430 11.12 18.91 14.98
C GLU A 430 12.11 19.60 15.93
N SER A 431 12.85 20.59 15.43
CA SER A 431 13.83 21.33 16.25
C SER A 431 13.20 21.95 17.48
N ARG A 432 13.72 21.56 18.65
CA ARG A 432 13.31 22.15 19.95
C ARG A 432 13.94 23.51 20.16
N GLU A 433 15.12 23.76 19.57
CA GLU A 433 15.79 25.05 19.63
C GLU A 433 15.18 26.02 18.64
N LYS A 434 14.55 27.10 19.11
CA LYS A 434 13.94 28.12 18.25
C LYS A 434 14.97 29.18 17.92
N THR A 435 15.34 29.22 16.63
CA THR A 435 16.29 30.19 16.10
C THR A 435 15.67 31.03 15.00
N GLY A 436 16.16 32.26 14.82
CA GLY A 436 15.71 33.17 13.76
C GLY A 436 16.51 34.44 13.71
N VAL A 437 16.35 35.20 12.64
CA VAL A 437 17.06 36.45 12.39
C VAL A 437 16.07 37.52 11.96
N PHE A 438 16.16 38.69 12.60
CA PHE A 438 15.41 39.88 12.21
C PHE A 438 15.95 40.46 10.91
N LEU A 439 15.09 40.85 9.96
CA LEU A 439 15.51 41.47 8.69
C LEU A 439 15.86 42.96 8.82
N GLY A 440 15.73 43.57 9.99
CA GLY A 440 15.86 45.01 10.18
C GLY A 440 14.65 45.78 9.68
N ASN A 441 13.55 45.12 9.33
CA ASN A 441 12.38 45.70 8.70
C ASN A 441 11.07 45.29 9.38
N TYR A 442 10.00 46.04 9.14
CA TYR A 442 8.69 45.84 9.74
C TYR A 442 7.59 45.75 8.69
N ALA A 443 6.57 44.96 8.99
CA ALA A 443 5.33 44.90 8.21
C ALA A 443 4.17 45.44 9.01
N THR A 444 3.11 45.92 8.36
CA THR A 444 1.89 46.44 8.99
C THR A 444 0.88 45.30 9.14
N ASN A 445 0.44 45.03 10.37
CA ASN A 445 -0.63 44.06 10.66
C ASN A 445 -1.97 44.58 10.09
N PRO A 446 -2.66 43.84 9.20
CA PRO A 446 -3.88 44.30 8.55
C PRO A 446 -5.08 44.45 9.48
N ALA A 447 -5.08 43.85 10.67
CA ALA A 447 -6.20 43.92 11.62
C ALA A 447 -6.21 45.22 12.46
N ASN A 448 -5.02 45.69 12.91
CA ASN A 448 -4.92 46.82 13.87
C ASN A 448 -4.01 47.96 13.37
N GLY A 449 -3.28 47.78 12.24
CA GLY A 449 -2.37 48.76 11.68
C GLY A 449 -1.03 48.87 12.42
N GLU A 450 -0.73 48.00 13.37
CA GLU A 450 0.51 48.04 14.16
C GLU A 450 1.70 47.51 13.35
N PRO A 451 2.91 48.06 13.51
CA PRO A 451 4.11 47.52 12.89
C PRO A 451 4.57 46.28 13.63
N VAL A 452 4.82 45.19 12.89
CA VAL A 452 5.34 43.94 13.41
C VAL A 452 6.71 43.66 12.78
N PRO A 453 7.75 43.25 13.55
CA PRO A 453 9.06 42.95 12.97
C PRO A 453 9.03 41.69 12.09
N ILE A 454 9.81 41.69 11.01
CA ILE A 454 9.91 40.61 10.05
C ILE A 454 11.16 39.78 10.36
N PHE A 455 10.97 38.48 10.66
CA PHE A 455 12.04 37.49 10.88
C PHE A 455 12.14 36.48 9.74
N ILE A 456 13.30 35.83 9.63
CA ILE A 456 13.41 34.51 9.03
C ILE A 456 13.65 33.50 10.12
N ALA A 457 13.04 32.31 10.01
CA ALA A 457 13.25 31.23 10.97
C ALA A 457 13.17 29.85 10.30
N ASP A 458 13.87 28.87 10.85
CA ASP A 458 13.99 27.54 10.29
C ASP A 458 12.70 26.72 10.33
N TYR A 459 11.80 26.99 11.25
CA TYR A 459 10.51 26.28 11.34
C TYR A 459 9.46 26.71 10.28
N VAL A 460 9.77 27.75 9.48
CA VAL A 460 8.93 28.19 8.35
C VAL A 460 9.52 27.63 7.05
N LEU A 461 8.70 26.91 6.30
CA LEU A 461 9.12 26.25 5.05
C LEU A 461 8.60 27.02 3.83
N ALA A 462 9.47 27.31 2.87
CA ALA A 462 9.11 28.00 1.63
C ALA A 462 8.10 27.24 0.75
N GLY A 463 8.02 25.92 0.91
CA GLY A 463 7.10 25.08 0.13
C GLY A 463 5.75 24.83 0.81
N TYR A 464 5.43 25.47 1.94
CA TYR A 464 4.14 25.34 2.61
C TYR A 464 3.45 26.69 2.71
N GLY A 465 2.21 26.76 2.19
CA GLY A 465 1.46 28.01 2.11
C GLY A 465 2.17 29.06 1.25
N THR A 466 2.29 30.24 1.79
CA THR A 466 2.96 31.39 1.15
C THR A 466 4.45 31.50 1.52
N GLY A 467 4.97 30.61 2.36
CA GLY A 467 6.32 30.77 2.94
C GLY A 467 6.42 31.88 3.97
N ALA A 468 5.27 32.46 4.38
CA ALA A 468 5.17 33.48 5.40
C ALA A 468 4.14 33.08 6.45
N ILE A 469 4.45 33.28 7.73
CA ILE A 469 3.58 32.97 8.86
C ILE A 469 3.38 34.23 9.69
N MET A 470 2.13 34.56 10.00
CA MET A 470 1.82 35.49 11.09
C MET A 470 2.01 34.76 12.42
N ALA A 471 2.82 35.26 13.28
CA ALA A 471 3.12 34.62 14.56
C ALA A 471 2.26 35.20 15.68
N VAL A 472 1.56 34.29 16.39
CA VAL A 472 0.62 34.64 17.48
C VAL A 472 1.04 33.94 18.77
N PRO A 473 2.05 34.46 19.49
CA PRO A 473 2.62 33.75 20.64
C PRO A 473 1.64 33.49 21.79
N GLY A 474 0.58 34.26 21.92
CA GLY A 474 -0.48 33.98 22.91
C GLY A 474 -1.25 32.71 22.68
N HIS A 475 -1.31 32.22 21.40
CA HIS A 475 -2.22 31.13 20.97
C HIS A 475 -1.61 30.09 20.07
N ASP A 476 -0.28 30.12 19.84
CA ASP A 476 0.52 29.07 19.18
C ASP A 476 1.77 28.78 20.02
N GLN A 477 1.99 27.52 20.40
CA GLN A 477 3.08 27.16 21.28
C GLN A 477 4.46 27.36 20.62
N ARG A 478 4.59 27.14 19.32
CA ARG A 478 5.87 27.35 18.60
C ARG A 478 6.22 28.83 18.57
N ASP A 479 5.23 29.68 18.35
CA ASP A 479 5.39 31.13 18.35
C ASP A 479 5.69 31.64 19.76
N TRP A 480 5.07 31.02 20.78
CA TRP A 480 5.34 31.34 22.18
C TRP A 480 6.80 31.04 22.57
N ASP A 481 7.28 29.83 22.20
CA ASP A 481 8.66 29.41 22.46
C ASP A 481 9.66 30.36 21.77
N PHE A 482 9.39 30.73 20.52
CA PHE A 482 10.19 31.69 19.76
C PHE A 482 10.18 33.08 20.37
N ALA A 483 9.00 33.59 20.71
CA ALA A 483 8.82 34.91 21.32
C ALA A 483 9.54 34.99 22.66
N ARG A 484 9.45 33.96 23.50
CA ARG A 484 10.18 33.85 24.79
C ARG A 484 11.69 33.86 24.57
N THR A 485 12.19 33.13 23.57
CA THR A 485 13.63 33.06 23.27
C THR A 485 14.19 34.42 22.84
N LEU A 486 13.45 35.16 22.05
CA LEU A 486 13.89 36.45 21.49
C LEU A 486 13.36 37.68 22.25
N GLY A 487 12.56 37.48 23.31
CA GLY A 487 12.01 38.59 24.09
C GLY A 487 10.99 39.42 23.32
N LEU A 488 10.15 38.78 22.48
CA LEU A 488 9.08 39.41 21.71
C LEU A 488 7.80 39.52 22.55
N PRO A 489 6.90 40.47 22.24
CA PRO A 489 5.62 40.64 22.97
C PRO A 489 4.72 39.38 22.80
N ILE A 490 4.02 39.02 23.88
CA ILE A 490 2.99 37.98 23.89
C ILE A 490 1.68 38.65 24.29
N VAL A 491 0.66 38.58 23.42
CA VAL A 491 -0.63 39.28 23.62
C VAL A 491 -1.73 38.21 23.70
N GLU A 492 -2.54 38.29 24.78
CA GLU A 492 -3.75 37.49 24.93
C GLU A 492 -4.87 38.09 24.09
N VAL A 493 -5.43 37.30 23.16
CA VAL A 493 -6.59 37.66 22.33
C VAL A 493 -7.75 36.67 22.45
N ILE A 494 -7.56 35.58 23.18
CA ILE A 494 -8.62 34.65 23.57
C ILE A 494 -8.48 34.39 25.08
N ALA A 495 -9.51 34.75 25.83
CA ALA A 495 -9.54 34.51 27.27
C ALA A 495 -9.73 33.02 27.60
N GLY A 496 -8.98 32.49 28.54
CA GLY A 496 -9.21 31.13 29.02
C GLY A 496 -7.99 30.41 29.57
N GLY A 497 -6.79 30.97 29.47
CA GLY A 497 -5.55 30.37 29.97
C GLY A 497 -4.53 31.40 30.46
N ASP A 498 -3.46 30.93 31.07
CA ASP A 498 -2.34 31.78 31.52
C ASP A 498 -1.23 31.77 30.45
N ILE A 499 -1.24 32.80 29.59
CA ILE A 499 -0.26 32.94 28.50
C ILE A 499 1.16 33.26 29.00
N SER A 500 1.37 33.52 30.30
CA SER A 500 2.70 33.75 30.87
C SER A 500 3.50 32.43 31.01
N GLU A 501 2.79 31.30 31.15
CA GLU A 501 3.42 29.97 31.30
C GLU A 501 3.50 29.18 29.99
N ALA A 502 2.47 29.25 29.12
CA ALA A 502 2.39 28.59 27.81
C ALA A 502 1.34 29.27 26.93
N ALA A 503 1.37 28.99 25.64
CA ALA A 503 0.34 29.44 24.71
C ALA A 503 -1.02 28.82 25.06
N TYR A 504 -2.11 29.61 25.02
CA TYR A 504 -3.46 29.07 25.13
C TYR A 504 -4.04 28.71 23.76
N VAL A 505 -4.12 27.41 23.48
CA VAL A 505 -4.60 26.90 22.18
C VAL A 505 -6.09 26.51 22.16
N GLY A 506 -6.82 26.74 23.28
CA GLY A 506 -8.23 26.41 23.40
C GLY A 506 -9.17 27.41 22.74
N ASP A 507 -10.46 27.09 22.77
CA ASP A 507 -11.54 27.99 22.40
C ASP A 507 -11.88 28.90 23.62
N GLY A 508 -12.44 30.07 23.34
CA GLY A 508 -12.79 31.04 24.37
C GLY A 508 -13.48 32.25 23.75
N ILE A 509 -13.51 33.31 24.54
CA ILE A 509 -14.09 34.61 24.13
C ILE A 509 -12.93 35.55 23.75
N LEU A 510 -13.08 36.25 22.62
CA LEU A 510 -12.10 37.21 22.14
C LEU A 510 -11.98 38.40 23.10
N VAL A 511 -10.74 38.80 23.38
CA VAL A 511 -10.35 39.97 24.17
C VAL A 511 -9.20 40.67 23.48
N ASN A 512 -8.97 41.95 23.73
CA ASN A 512 -7.90 42.73 23.10
C ASN A 512 -7.90 42.71 21.57
N SER A 513 -9.05 42.43 20.96
CA SER A 513 -9.25 42.17 19.53
C SER A 513 -10.19 43.21 18.88
N GLY A 514 -10.34 44.35 19.49
CA GLY A 514 -11.09 45.48 18.97
C GLY A 514 -12.56 45.15 18.67
N TYR A 515 -12.95 45.16 17.39
CA TYR A 515 -14.32 44.84 16.96
C TYR A 515 -14.72 43.37 17.13
N LEU A 516 -13.80 42.46 17.46
CA LEU A 516 -14.06 41.07 17.72
C LEU A 516 -14.28 40.78 19.23
N ASP A 517 -14.01 41.74 20.11
CA ASP A 517 -14.11 41.54 21.55
C ASP A 517 -15.50 41.05 21.95
N GLY A 518 -15.54 40.02 22.79
CA GLY A 518 -16.77 39.41 23.26
C GLY A 518 -17.39 38.36 22.37
N MET A 519 -16.82 38.11 21.17
CA MET A 519 -17.25 37.04 20.25
C MET A 519 -16.63 35.70 20.64
N ASP A 520 -17.30 34.62 20.30
CA ASP A 520 -16.67 33.30 20.28
C ASP A 520 -15.75 33.15 19.06
N VAL A 521 -14.86 32.14 19.11
CA VAL A 521 -13.86 31.89 18.06
C VAL A 521 -14.48 31.67 16.68
N GLY A 522 -15.63 30.97 16.59
CA GLY A 522 -16.30 30.67 15.31
C GLY A 522 -16.80 31.94 14.65
N ALA A 523 -17.57 32.73 15.37
CA ALA A 523 -18.12 34.02 14.90
C ALA A 523 -16.98 35.00 14.53
N ALA A 524 -15.92 35.03 15.33
CA ALA A 524 -14.78 35.91 15.08
C ALA A 524 -14.06 35.57 13.77
N LYS A 525 -13.87 34.28 13.45
CA LYS A 525 -13.28 33.83 12.18
C LYS A 525 -14.08 34.33 10.97
N GLU A 526 -15.39 34.18 11.01
CA GLU A 526 -16.26 34.63 9.94
C GLU A 526 -16.19 36.16 9.73
N VAL A 527 -16.31 36.92 10.84
CA VAL A 527 -16.32 38.39 10.83
C VAL A 527 -15.00 38.95 10.32
N ILE A 528 -13.84 38.44 10.82
CA ILE A 528 -12.55 38.96 10.38
C ILE A 528 -12.23 38.59 8.94
N THR A 529 -12.58 37.36 8.53
CA THR A 529 -12.35 36.95 7.13
C THR A 529 -13.15 37.81 6.17
N ALA A 530 -14.45 38.02 6.43
CA ALA A 530 -15.29 38.87 5.60
C ALA A 530 -14.78 40.33 5.57
N ARG A 531 -14.24 40.81 6.70
CA ARG A 531 -13.66 42.17 6.75
C ARG A 531 -12.38 42.29 5.94
N LEU A 532 -11.45 41.32 6.06
CA LEU A 532 -10.23 41.28 5.25
C LEU A 532 -10.55 41.26 3.75
N GLU A 533 -11.56 40.50 3.35
CA GLU A 533 -12.05 40.45 1.97
C GLU A 533 -12.60 41.81 1.49
N SER A 534 -13.49 42.43 2.31
CA SER A 534 -14.10 43.70 1.95
C SER A 534 -13.10 44.86 1.86
N GLU A 535 -12.01 44.81 2.65
CA GLU A 535 -10.93 45.79 2.63
C GLU A 535 -9.82 45.47 1.62
N GLY A 536 -9.90 44.35 0.91
CA GLY A 536 -8.86 43.88 -0.03
C GLY A 536 -7.54 43.53 0.67
N ARG A 537 -7.58 43.16 1.96
CA ARG A 537 -6.42 42.85 2.81
C ARG A 537 -6.26 41.37 3.11
N GLY A 538 -7.07 40.53 2.47
CA GLY A 538 -7.04 39.06 2.62
C GLY A 538 -8.28 38.42 2.04
N ARG A 539 -8.38 37.10 2.19
CA ARG A 539 -9.52 36.31 1.68
C ARG A 539 -9.60 34.96 2.38
N ALA A 540 -10.79 34.36 2.37
CA ALA A 540 -10.93 32.93 2.72
C ALA A 540 -10.04 32.08 1.82
N ARG A 541 -9.36 31.11 2.39
CA ARG A 541 -8.45 30.26 1.65
C ARG A 541 -8.40 28.82 2.22
N ILE A 542 -8.26 27.89 1.31
CA ILE A 542 -7.98 26.48 1.65
C ILE A 542 -6.54 26.19 1.25
N GLU A 543 -5.78 25.62 2.15
CA GLU A 543 -4.41 25.19 1.93
C GLU A 543 -4.27 23.69 2.16
N TYR A 544 -3.31 23.08 1.48
CA TYR A 544 -2.98 21.68 1.59
C TYR A 544 -1.52 21.49 1.98
N LYS A 545 -1.24 20.48 2.81
CA LYS A 545 0.14 20.03 3.04
C LYS A 545 0.70 19.29 1.84
N LEU A 546 -0.17 18.62 1.08
CA LEU A 546 0.17 17.95 -0.17
C LEU A 546 0.87 18.92 -1.11
N ARG A 547 1.95 18.48 -1.72
CA ARG A 547 2.69 19.19 -2.75
C ARG A 547 2.57 18.48 -4.08
N ASP A 548 2.80 19.22 -5.16
CA ASP A 548 2.88 18.60 -6.48
C ASP A 548 3.98 17.55 -6.51
N TRP A 549 3.69 16.45 -7.19
CA TRP A 549 4.56 15.29 -7.25
C TRP A 549 5.81 15.58 -8.09
N LEU A 550 6.97 15.46 -7.47
CA LEU A 550 8.27 15.54 -8.14
C LEU A 550 8.46 14.33 -9.04
N PHE A 551 8.40 14.52 -10.35
CA PHE A 551 8.20 13.45 -11.32
C PHE A 551 9.43 13.14 -12.19
N ALA A 552 10.60 13.64 -11.90
CA ALA A 552 11.83 13.33 -12.64
C ALA A 552 12.90 12.71 -11.74
N ARG A 553 13.67 11.76 -12.30
CA ARG A 553 14.81 11.13 -11.64
C ARG A 553 16.01 11.12 -12.57
N GLN A 554 17.18 11.46 -12.03
CA GLN A 554 18.46 11.49 -12.72
C GLN A 554 19.06 10.08 -12.71
N ARG A 555 18.40 9.14 -13.39
CA ARG A 555 18.74 7.72 -13.44
C ARG A 555 18.75 7.21 -14.87
N TYR A 556 19.35 6.02 -15.05
CA TYR A 556 19.27 5.28 -16.29
C TYR A 556 18.08 4.31 -16.31
N TRP A 557 17.89 3.56 -15.20
CA TRP A 557 16.91 2.47 -15.13
C TRP A 557 15.54 2.95 -14.68
N GLY A 558 14.72 3.39 -15.64
CA GLY A 558 13.38 3.94 -15.45
C GLY A 558 12.70 4.21 -16.79
N ASP A 559 11.42 4.58 -16.77
CA ASP A 559 10.65 4.92 -17.96
C ASP A 559 11.17 6.25 -18.57
N PRO A 560 11.64 6.27 -19.85
CA PRO A 560 12.05 7.51 -20.50
C PRO A 560 10.87 8.45 -20.75
N PHE A 561 11.12 9.75 -20.66
CA PHE A 561 10.13 10.76 -21.01
C PHE A 561 9.89 10.83 -22.52
N PRO A 562 8.63 10.83 -23.00
CA PRO A 562 8.30 11.03 -24.40
C PRO A 562 8.29 12.54 -24.74
N ILE A 563 9.36 13.25 -24.37
CA ILE A 563 9.53 14.69 -24.50
C ILE A 563 10.86 14.98 -25.18
N VAL A 564 10.84 15.98 -26.05
CA VAL A 564 12.04 16.55 -26.66
C VAL A 564 12.10 18.07 -26.46
N TYR A 565 13.28 18.63 -26.52
CA TYR A 565 13.55 20.08 -26.37
C TYR A 565 14.07 20.64 -27.67
N ASP A 566 13.53 21.82 -28.06
CA ASP A 566 14.06 22.61 -29.17
C ASP A 566 15.34 23.39 -28.76
N SER A 567 15.89 24.16 -29.69
CA SER A 567 17.08 24.98 -29.48
C SER A 567 16.89 26.07 -28.40
N ASP A 568 15.67 26.46 -28.10
CA ASP A 568 15.33 27.44 -27.07
C ASP A 568 15.07 26.76 -25.70
N GLY A 569 15.18 25.42 -25.62
CA GLY A 569 14.96 24.63 -24.42
C GLY A 569 13.47 24.46 -24.05
N ARG A 570 12.56 24.69 -24.99
CA ARG A 570 11.14 24.44 -24.81
C ARG A 570 10.83 22.97 -24.99
N ALA A 571 9.95 22.45 -24.12
CA ALA A 571 9.51 21.07 -24.16
C ALA A 571 8.42 20.87 -25.21
N HIS A 572 8.56 19.79 -25.99
CA HIS A 572 7.58 19.35 -26.97
C HIS A 572 7.26 17.88 -26.70
N ALA A 573 5.96 17.58 -26.58
CA ALA A 573 5.50 16.20 -26.51
C ALA A 573 5.70 15.51 -27.86
N LEU A 574 6.14 14.25 -27.82
CA LEU A 574 6.16 13.40 -29.01
C LEU A 574 4.72 13.02 -29.39
N ASP A 575 4.53 12.74 -30.69
CA ASP A 575 3.29 12.12 -31.16
C ASP A 575 3.15 10.69 -30.57
N GLU A 576 1.92 10.29 -30.28
CA GLU A 576 1.64 8.94 -29.75
C GLU A 576 2.15 7.82 -30.68
N ALA A 577 2.20 8.06 -32.00
CA ALA A 577 2.74 7.14 -32.98
C ALA A 577 4.27 6.97 -32.88
N ALA A 578 4.97 7.87 -32.20
CA ALA A 578 6.41 7.76 -31.94
C ALA A 578 6.76 6.94 -30.70
N LEU A 579 5.76 6.44 -29.98
CA LEU A 579 5.96 5.60 -28.82
C LEU A 579 6.19 4.11 -29.24
N PRO A 580 7.04 3.38 -28.54
CA PRO A 580 7.77 3.76 -27.31
C PRO A 580 9.06 4.52 -27.57
N VAL A 581 9.44 5.40 -26.65
CA VAL A 581 10.82 5.87 -26.53
C VAL A 581 11.59 4.84 -25.73
N GLU A 582 12.41 4.05 -26.41
CA GLU A 582 13.15 2.97 -25.75
C GLU A 582 14.42 3.49 -25.06
N LEU A 583 14.80 2.82 -23.94
CA LEU A 583 16.08 3.08 -23.29
C LEU A 583 17.24 2.66 -24.21
N PRO A 584 18.24 3.54 -24.42
CA PRO A 584 19.42 3.20 -25.21
C PRO A 584 20.29 2.17 -24.48
N ASP A 585 20.96 1.32 -25.23
CA ASP A 585 21.99 0.45 -24.67
C ASP A 585 23.27 1.28 -24.45
N VAL A 586 23.59 1.61 -23.21
CA VAL A 586 24.78 2.37 -22.84
C VAL A 586 25.77 1.48 -22.10
N ARG A 587 27.06 1.65 -22.42
CA ARG A 587 28.14 0.87 -21.76
C ARG A 587 28.40 1.33 -20.33
N ASP A 588 28.21 2.61 -20.06
CA ASP A 588 28.36 3.21 -18.74
C ASP A 588 27.06 3.88 -18.32
N TYR A 589 26.27 3.16 -17.56
CA TYR A 589 25.00 3.62 -16.96
C TYR A 589 25.17 4.10 -15.52
N SER A 590 26.40 4.08 -15.01
CA SER A 590 26.66 4.50 -13.63
C SER A 590 26.32 5.98 -13.45
N PRO A 591 25.65 6.39 -12.37
CA PRO A 591 25.50 7.80 -12.05
C PRO A 591 26.86 8.44 -11.86
N VAL A 592 26.97 9.72 -12.15
CA VAL A 592 28.15 10.48 -11.72
C VAL A 592 28.01 10.69 -10.22
N LEU A 593 28.87 10.02 -9.46
CA LEU A 593 28.92 10.15 -8.00
C LEU A 593 29.83 11.32 -7.67
N PHE A 594 29.40 12.12 -6.73
CA PHE A 594 30.15 13.24 -6.18
C PHE A 594 30.61 12.90 -4.76
N ASP A 595 31.48 13.73 -4.21
CA ASP A 595 31.74 13.67 -2.78
C ASP A 595 30.39 13.75 -2.03
N PRO A 596 30.06 12.79 -1.17
CA PRO A 596 28.77 12.78 -0.47
C PRO A 596 28.45 14.08 0.28
N ASP A 597 29.47 14.83 0.68
CA ASP A 597 29.33 16.12 1.39
C ASP A 597 29.35 17.34 0.46
N ASP A 598 29.44 17.16 -0.89
CA ASP A 598 29.44 18.24 -1.86
C ASP A 598 28.03 18.68 -2.21
N ALA A 599 27.46 19.61 -1.44
CA ALA A 599 26.15 20.20 -1.65
C ALA A 599 26.03 20.99 -2.97
N ASP A 600 27.16 21.48 -3.53
CA ASP A 600 27.18 22.33 -4.72
C ASP A 600 27.25 21.54 -6.04
N SER A 601 27.49 20.23 -5.98
CA SER A 601 27.52 19.35 -7.14
C SER A 601 26.20 19.39 -7.93
N GLU A 602 26.28 19.27 -9.26
CA GLU A 602 25.10 19.30 -10.14
C GLU A 602 24.77 17.93 -10.71
N PRO A 603 23.47 17.59 -10.85
CA PRO A 603 23.04 16.34 -11.44
C PRO A 603 23.60 16.14 -12.84
N SER A 604 24.13 14.95 -13.09
CA SER A 604 24.53 14.49 -14.42
C SER A 604 23.84 13.18 -14.72
N PRO A 605 22.64 13.21 -15.34
CA PRO A 605 21.89 11.99 -15.61
C PRO A 605 22.68 11.02 -16.50
N PRO A 606 22.70 9.71 -16.19
CA PRO A 606 23.45 8.72 -16.99
C PRO A 606 23.02 8.66 -18.46
N LEU A 607 21.75 8.92 -18.76
CA LEU A 607 21.23 8.97 -20.15
C LEU A 607 21.88 10.07 -20.99
N ALA A 608 22.37 11.15 -20.38
CA ALA A 608 23.09 12.21 -21.09
C ALA A 608 24.38 11.70 -21.78
N LYS A 609 24.92 10.56 -21.34
CA LYS A 609 26.08 9.90 -21.95
C LYS A 609 25.76 9.24 -23.32
N ALA A 610 24.48 8.98 -23.60
CA ALA A 610 24.02 8.40 -24.86
C ALA A 610 23.78 9.49 -25.92
N THR A 611 24.83 10.19 -26.34
CA THR A 611 24.74 11.39 -27.22
C THR A 611 23.93 11.16 -28.48
N ASP A 612 24.09 10.02 -29.15
CA ASP A 612 23.36 9.66 -30.37
C ASP A 612 21.85 9.43 -30.14
N TRP A 613 21.49 9.01 -28.93
CA TRP A 613 20.11 8.86 -28.51
C TRP A 613 19.51 10.20 -28.07
N VAL A 614 20.31 11.06 -27.43
CA VAL A 614 19.88 12.38 -26.94
C VAL A 614 19.55 13.29 -28.10
N HIS A 615 20.43 13.38 -29.12
CA HIS A 615 20.28 14.30 -30.24
C HIS A 615 19.56 13.63 -31.40
N VAL A 616 18.40 14.14 -31.75
CA VAL A 616 17.52 13.57 -32.79
C VAL A 616 17.03 14.64 -33.75
N GLU A 617 16.81 14.27 -34.99
CA GLU A 617 16.11 15.09 -35.97
C GLU A 617 14.68 14.58 -36.13
N LEU A 618 13.70 15.43 -35.87
CA LEU A 618 12.27 15.10 -35.88
C LEU A 618 11.49 16.18 -36.65
N ASP A 619 10.40 15.76 -37.27
CA ASP A 619 9.36 16.64 -37.80
C ASP A 619 8.14 16.59 -36.85
N LEU A 620 7.94 17.64 -36.10
CA LEU A 620 6.78 17.81 -35.21
C LEU A 620 5.65 18.63 -35.87
N GLY A 621 5.59 18.64 -37.21
CA GLY A 621 4.56 19.30 -38.02
C GLY A 621 5.00 20.60 -38.67
N ASP A 622 6.26 21.00 -38.50
CA ASP A 622 6.84 22.24 -39.05
C ASP A 622 8.18 22.00 -39.80
N GLY A 623 8.41 20.78 -40.24
CA GLY A 623 9.59 20.28 -40.91
C GLY A 623 10.64 19.67 -39.98
N LEU A 624 11.62 18.99 -40.63
CA LEU A 624 12.70 18.30 -39.90
C LEU A 624 13.61 19.30 -39.19
N LYS A 625 13.73 19.17 -37.87
CA LYS A 625 14.53 20.02 -36.98
C LYS A 625 15.31 19.22 -35.95
N PRO A 626 16.44 19.76 -35.48
CA PRO A 626 17.18 19.14 -34.39
C PRO A 626 16.45 19.36 -33.04
N TYR A 627 16.38 18.27 -32.25
CA TYR A 627 15.86 18.27 -30.89
C TYR A 627 16.78 17.50 -29.98
N SER A 628 16.63 17.70 -28.65
CA SER A 628 17.28 16.90 -27.61
C SER A 628 16.24 16.19 -26.77
N ARG A 629 16.38 14.88 -26.58
CA ARG A 629 15.52 14.11 -25.67
C ARG A 629 15.78 14.49 -24.22
N ASP A 630 14.75 14.35 -23.38
CA ASP A 630 14.94 14.42 -21.93
C ASP A 630 15.86 13.29 -21.46
N THR A 631 16.82 13.65 -20.62
CA THR A 631 17.82 12.70 -20.09
C THR A 631 17.48 12.18 -18.70
N ASN A 632 16.37 12.61 -18.12
CA ASN A 632 15.81 12.05 -16.91
C ASN A 632 14.87 10.87 -17.24
N VAL A 633 14.52 10.11 -16.21
CA VAL A 633 13.47 9.08 -16.28
C VAL A 633 12.35 9.41 -15.31
N MET A 634 11.17 8.83 -15.55
CA MET A 634 10.04 8.89 -14.63
C MET A 634 10.36 8.10 -13.35
N PRO A 635 9.73 8.42 -12.21
CA PRO A 635 9.88 7.61 -11.00
C PRO A 635 9.27 6.21 -11.22
N GLN A 636 9.76 5.19 -10.50
CA GLN A 636 9.22 3.82 -10.56
C GLN A 636 7.71 3.76 -10.29
N TRP A 637 7.19 4.69 -9.46
CA TRP A 637 5.77 4.80 -9.14
C TRP A 637 4.89 5.14 -10.35
N ALA A 638 5.45 5.65 -11.46
CA ALA A 638 4.70 5.90 -12.70
C ALA A 638 4.15 4.59 -13.25
N ALA A 639 4.99 3.57 -13.38
CA ALA A 639 4.63 2.25 -13.87
C ALA A 639 3.61 1.56 -12.96
N SER A 640 3.76 1.68 -11.64
CA SER A 640 2.83 1.08 -10.66
C SER A 640 1.50 1.84 -10.49
N SER A 641 1.35 3.02 -11.12
CA SER A 641 0.14 3.82 -10.99
C SER A 641 -1.01 3.44 -11.92
N TRP A 642 -0.85 2.39 -12.74
CA TRP A 642 -1.87 1.97 -13.72
C TRP A 642 -1.84 0.46 -14.04
N TYR A 643 -0.99 -0.32 -13.39
CA TYR A 643 -0.73 -1.72 -13.74
C TYR A 643 -1.93 -2.65 -13.57
N GLU A 644 -2.89 -2.30 -12.69
CA GLU A 644 -4.16 -2.98 -12.52
C GLU A 644 -4.96 -3.00 -13.83
N LEU A 645 -4.91 -1.91 -14.59
CA LEU A 645 -5.56 -1.79 -15.89
C LEU A 645 -4.93 -2.73 -16.91
N ARG A 646 -3.59 -2.88 -16.90
CA ARG A 646 -2.89 -3.77 -17.84
C ARG A 646 -3.22 -5.24 -17.63
N TYR A 647 -3.47 -5.67 -16.39
CA TYR A 647 -3.93 -7.05 -16.14
C TYR A 647 -5.26 -7.36 -16.82
N THR A 648 -6.11 -6.37 -17.05
CA THR A 648 -7.38 -6.59 -17.72
C THR A 648 -7.20 -6.92 -19.21
N ASP A 649 -6.12 -6.44 -19.85
CA ASP A 649 -5.88 -6.64 -21.30
C ASP A 649 -4.39 -6.58 -21.67
N PRO A 650 -3.58 -7.58 -21.25
CA PRO A 650 -2.11 -7.52 -21.29
C PRO A 650 -1.51 -7.50 -22.69
N ASP A 651 -2.17 -8.11 -23.67
CA ASP A 651 -1.65 -8.29 -25.04
C ASP A 651 -2.15 -7.20 -26.01
N ASN A 652 -2.88 -6.21 -25.53
CA ASN A 652 -3.41 -5.17 -26.40
C ASN A 652 -2.29 -4.20 -26.83
N SER A 653 -2.00 -4.20 -28.14
CA SER A 653 -0.97 -3.35 -28.74
C SER A 653 -1.52 -1.98 -29.20
N GLU A 654 -2.85 -1.82 -29.29
CA GLU A 654 -3.49 -0.61 -29.78
C GLU A 654 -3.93 0.35 -28.64
N ARG A 655 -4.14 -0.21 -27.43
CA ARG A 655 -4.57 0.52 -26.22
C ARG A 655 -3.92 -0.08 -24.99
N PHE A 656 -3.82 0.71 -23.92
CA PHE A 656 -3.37 0.21 -22.61
C PHE A 656 -4.33 -0.86 -22.07
N CYS A 657 -5.64 -0.75 -22.36
CA CYS A 657 -6.66 -1.80 -22.22
C CYS A 657 -7.89 -1.44 -23.07
N ALA A 658 -8.65 -2.44 -23.51
CA ALA A 658 -9.94 -2.24 -24.16
C ALA A 658 -10.96 -1.75 -23.12
N LYS A 659 -11.81 -0.79 -23.53
CA LYS A 659 -12.85 -0.23 -22.64
C LYS A 659 -13.84 -1.29 -22.13
N GLU A 660 -14.16 -2.25 -22.96
CA GLU A 660 -15.06 -3.35 -22.62
C GLU A 660 -14.46 -4.26 -21.55
N ASN A 661 -13.15 -4.52 -21.62
CA ASN A 661 -12.44 -5.33 -20.64
C ASN A 661 -12.30 -4.58 -19.30
N GLU A 662 -11.95 -3.28 -19.34
CA GLU A 662 -11.91 -2.44 -18.16
C GLU A 662 -13.29 -2.36 -17.49
N ALA A 663 -14.34 -2.04 -18.25
CA ALA A 663 -15.69 -1.91 -17.73
C ALA A 663 -16.21 -3.22 -17.12
N TYR A 664 -15.87 -4.37 -17.71
CA TYR A 664 -16.23 -5.66 -17.16
C TYR A 664 -15.48 -5.94 -15.83
N TRP A 665 -14.15 -5.74 -15.80
CA TRP A 665 -13.36 -6.09 -14.62
C TRP A 665 -13.41 -5.05 -13.50
N MET A 666 -13.46 -3.76 -13.84
CA MET A 666 -13.30 -2.64 -12.90
C MET A 666 -14.50 -1.70 -12.83
N GLY A 667 -15.44 -1.78 -13.78
CA GLY A 667 -16.60 -0.90 -13.80
C GLY A 667 -17.43 -0.95 -12.52
N PRO A 668 -18.14 0.13 -12.17
CA PRO A 668 -18.99 0.19 -10.99
C PRO A 668 -20.18 -0.79 -11.08
N ARG A 669 -20.53 -1.40 -9.95
CA ARG A 669 -21.63 -2.37 -9.80
C ARG A 669 -22.57 -1.94 -8.67
N PRO A 670 -23.40 -0.90 -8.89
CA PRO A 670 -24.22 -0.33 -7.83
C PRO A 670 -25.28 -1.29 -7.27
N ALA A 671 -25.66 -2.31 -8.03
CA ALA A 671 -26.59 -3.35 -7.56
C ALA A 671 -25.98 -4.24 -6.45
N GLU A 672 -24.64 -4.41 -6.44
CA GLU A 672 -23.92 -5.23 -5.45
C GLU A 672 -23.33 -4.41 -4.32
N HIS A 673 -22.79 -3.21 -4.65
CA HIS A 673 -21.95 -2.43 -3.73
C HIS A 673 -22.59 -1.09 -3.31
N GLY A 674 -23.83 -0.82 -3.76
CA GLY A 674 -24.54 0.41 -3.45
C GLY A 674 -24.39 1.50 -4.53
N PRO A 675 -25.24 2.57 -4.47
CA PRO A 675 -25.35 3.57 -5.53
C PRO A 675 -24.07 4.39 -5.75
N ASP A 676 -23.22 4.49 -4.74
CA ASP A 676 -21.98 5.28 -4.78
C ASP A 676 -20.74 4.44 -5.11
N ASP A 677 -20.93 3.18 -5.55
CA ASP A 677 -19.80 2.28 -5.89
C ASP A 677 -18.82 2.96 -6.86
N PRO A 678 -17.55 3.14 -6.49
CA PRO A 678 -16.59 3.82 -7.34
C PRO A 678 -16.06 2.93 -8.48
N GLY A 679 -16.33 1.62 -8.46
CA GLY A 679 -15.65 0.64 -9.30
C GLY A 679 -14.25 0.30 -8.77
N GLY A 680 -13.38 -0.20 -9.67
CA GLY A 680 -12.01 -0.62 -9.36
C GLY A 680 -11.87 -2.11 -9.06
N VAL A 681 -10.64 -2.52 -8.74
CA VAL A 681 -10.31 -3.89 -8.33
C VAL A 681 -11.13 -4.29 -7.10
N ASP A 682 -11.74 -5.46 -7.13
CA ASP A 682 -12.68 -5.91 -6.08
C ASP A 682 -11.98 -6.17 -4.74
N LEU A 683 -10.76 -6.71 -4.77
CA LEU A 683 -9.92 -6.90 -3.59
C LEU A 683 -8.46 -6.64 -3.94
N TYR A 684 -7.84 -5.71 -3.24
CA TYR A 684 -6.43 -5.38 -3.33
C TYR A 684 -5.74 -5.66 -2.00
N VAL A 685 -4.63 -6.41 -2.02
CA VAL A 685 -3.88 -6.78 -0.81
C VAL A 685 -2.44 -6.29 -0.92
N GLY A 686 -1.97 -5.60 0.10
CA GLY A 686 -0.60 -5.08 0.11
C GLY A 686 -0.23 -4.36 1.39
N GLY A 687 1.04 -3.93 1.49
CA GLY A 687 1.60 -3.30 2.68
C GLY A 687 1.03 -1.91 2.97
N ALA A 688 0.85 -1.60 4.26
CA ALA A 688 0.35 -0.29 4.70
C ALA A 688 1.34 0.86 4.43
N GLU A 689 2.63 0.57 4.20
CA GLU A 689 3.67 1.53 3.83
C GLU A 689 3.37 2.26 2.53
N HIS A 690 2.55 1.68 1.65
CA HIS A 690 2.14 2.28 0.38
C HIS A 690 0.99 3.28 0.50
N ALA A 691 0.46 3.54 1.70
CA ALA A 691 -0.72 4.38 1.93
C ALA A 691 -0.61 5.78 1.31
N VAL A 692 0.54 6.44 1.45
CA VAL A 692 0.79 7.82 0.97
C VAL A 692 1.76 7.88 -0.21
N LEU A 693 2.17 6.73 -0.75
CA LEU A 693 3.03 6.56 -1.90
C LEU A 693 2.23 6.04 -3.10
N HIS A 694 2.43 4.76 -3.44
CA HIS A 694 1.76 4.10 -4.56
C HIS A 694 0.23 4.33 -4.57
N LEU A 695 -0.46 4.11 -3.45
CA LEU A 695 -1.92 4.25 -3.41
C LEU A 695 -2.42 5.67 -3.70
N LEU A 696 -1.66 6.70 -3.29
CA LEU A 696 -2.04 8.08 -3.56
C LEU A 696 -1.80 8.45 -5.03
N TYR A 697 -0.66 8.05 -5.59
CA TYR A 697 -0.29 8.33 -6.98
C TYR A 697 -1.18 7.57 -7.98
N CYS A 698 -1.48 6.30 -7.69
CA CYS A 698 -2.39 5.48 -8.47
C CYS A 698 -3.79 6.10 -8.53
N ARG A 699 -4.35 6.55 -7.39
CA ARG A 699 -5.64 7.25 -7.34
C ARG A 699 -5.64 8.52 -8.18
N PHE A 700 -4.56 9.29 -8.14
CA PHE A 700 -4.43 10.51 -8.95
C PHE A 700 -4.44 10.20 -10.45
N TRP A 701 -3.59 9.29 -10.92
CA TRP A 701 -3.52 8.90 -12.33
C TRP A 701 -4.85 8.33 -12.82
N HIS A 702 -5.45 7.47 -12.03
CA HIS A 702 -6.75 6.85 -12.33
C HIS A 702 -7.86 7.90 -12.48
N LYS A 703 -7.91 8.90 -11.57
CA LYS A 703 -8.87 10.00 -11.66
C LYS A 703 -8.69 10.84 -12.92
N VAL A 704 -7.46 11.09 -13.37
CA VAL A 704 -7.22 11.80 -14.63
C VAL A 704 -7.70 10.97 -15.81
N LEU A 705 -7.40 9.65 -15.84
CA LEU A 705 -7.90 8.74 -16.88
C LEU A 705 -9.43 8.66 -16.89
N TYR A 706 -10.07 8.66 -15.73
CA TYR A 706 -11.52 8.71 -15.60
C TYR A 706 -12.10 9.99 -16.19
N ASP A 707 -11.57 11.15 -15.83
CA ASP A 707 -12.02 12.45 -16.30
C ASP A 707 -11.91 12.58 -17.81
N LEU A 708 -10.85 12.01 -18.42
CA LEU A 708 -10.63 11.98 -19.85
C LEU A 708 -11.46 10.87 -20.56
N GLY A 709 -12.20 10.04 -19.83
CA GLY A 709 -13.08 9.00 -20.37
C GLY A 709 -12.35 7.77 -20.89
N HIS A 710 -11.16 7.50 -20.38
CA HIS A 710 -10.38 6.31 -20.72
C HIS A 710 -10.77 5.09 -19.89
N VAL A 711 -11.22 5.28 -18.67
CA VAL A 711 -11.71 4.24 -17.75
C VAL A 711 -13.09 4.57 -17.20
N SER A 712 -13.83 3.57 -16.74
CA SER A 712 -15.19 3.69 -16.24
C SER A 712 -15.27 3.80 -14.72
N SER A 713 -14.24 3.34 -14.00
CA SER A 713 -14.13 3.39 -12.54
C SER A 713 -13.53 4.72 -12.06
N ARG A 714 -14.07 5.24 -10.93
CA ARG A 714 -13.58 6.50 -10.33
C ARG A 714 -12.34 6.28 -9.44
N GLU A 715 -12.14 5.06 -8.98
CA GLU A 715 -11.05 4.64 -8.11
C GLU A 715 -10.42 3.35 -8.62
N PRO A 716 -9.11 3.17 -8.46
CA PRO A 716 -8.43 1.96 -8.93
C PRO A 716 -8.77 0.72 -8.11
N TYR A 717 -9.00 0.88 -6.81
CA TYR A 717 -9.20 -0.22 -5.86
C TYR A 717 -10.40 0.02 -4.97
N ARG A 718 -11.45 -0.83 -5.08
CA ARG A 718 -12.67 -0.76 -4.26
C ARG A 718 -12.39 -1.11 -2.80
N ARG A 719 -11.76 -2.26 -2.58
CA ARG A 719 -11.44 -2.78 -1.25
C ARG A 719 -9.94 -2.99 -1.09
N LEU A 720 -9.40 -2.53 0.03
CA LEU A 720 -8.01 -2.72 0.41
C LEU A 720 -7.92 -3.51 1.71
N VAL A 721 -7.01 -4.48 1.75
CA VAL A 721 -6.62 -5.19 2.98
C VAL A 721 -5.11 -5.09 3.13
N ASN A 722 -4.66 -4.63 4.30
CA ASN A 722 -3.24 -4.62 4.60
C ASN A 722 -2.86 -5.88 5.37
N GLN A 723 -1.94 -6.68 4.83
CA GLN A 723 -1.35 -7.76 5.59
C GLN A 723 -0.35 -7.21 6.63
N GLY A 724 -0.26 -7.89 7.76
CA GLY A 724 0.77 -7.65 8.76
C GLY A 724 2.15 -8.12 8.28
N TYR A 725 3.19 -7.78 9.02
CA TYR A 725 4.54 -8.22 8.73
C TYR A 725 4.85 -9.56 9.37
N ILE A 726 5.53 -10.43 8.64
CA ILE A 726 6.27 -11.52 9.28
C ILE A 726 7.54 -10.89 9.86
N GLN A 727 7.74 -11.08 11.15
CA GLN A 727 8.85 -10.53 11.93
C GLN A 727 9.77 -11.65 12.39
N ALA A 728 11.04 -11.34 12.58
CA ALA A 728 12.01 -12.29 13.12
C ALA A 728 13.05 -11.57 13.99
N PHE A 729 13.74 -12.35 14.80
CA PHE A 729 14.88 -11.83 15.53
C PHE A 729 16.08 -11.63 14.60
N ALA A 730 16.71 -10.48 14.69
CA ALA A 730 18.03 -10.19 14.14
C ALA A 730 19.03 -10.14 15.28
N TYR A 731 20.31 -10.32 14.98
CA TYR A 731 21.36 -10.34 15.98
C TYR A 731 22.54 -9.48 15.53
N THR A 732 22.99 -8.61 16.41
CA THR A 732 24.13 -7.71 16.17
C THR A 732 25.31 -8.04 17.09
N ASP A 733 26.53 -7.91 16.56
CA ASP A 733 27.75 -7.94 17.41
C ASP A 733 27.89 -6.62 18.20
N SER A 734 28.88 -6.54 19.06
CA SER A 734 29.19 -5.35 19.88
C SER A 734 29.49 -4.07 19.08
N ARG A 735 29.70 -4.19 17.75
CA ARG A 735 29.96 -3.08 16.83
C ARG A 735 28.70 -2.68 16.05
N GLY A 736 27.55 -3.34 16.33
CA GLY A 736 26.29 -3.13 15.62
C GLY A 736 26.21 -3.83 14.26
N SER A 737 27.15 -4.74 13.92
CA SER A 737 27.10 -5.48 12.66
C SER A 737 26.21 -6.70 12.78
N TYR A 738 25.26 -6.86 11.85
CA TYR A 738 24.35 -8.03 11.83
C TYR A 738 25.10 -9.32 11.50
N VAL A 739 24.77 -10.39 12.23
CA VAL A 739 25.25 -11.75 12.01
C VAL A 739 24.10 -12.65 11.53
N PRO A 740 24.39 -13.74 10.75
CA PRO A 740 23.37 -14.69 10.30
C PRO A 740 22.59 -15.31 11.46
N ALA A 741 21.29 -15.04 11.51
CA ALA A 741 20.42 -15.47 12.62
C ALA A 741 20.37 -17.01 12.79
N GLU A 742 20.45 -17.76 11.66
CA GLU A 742 20.42 -19.22 11.66
C GLU A 742 21.65 -19.87 12.36
N LYS A 743 22.73 -19.09 12.55
CA LYS A 743 23.96 -19.57 13.20
C LYS A 743 24.08 -19.14 14.65
N VAL A 744 23.14 -18.36 15.15
CA VAL A 744 23.14 -17.90 16.54
C VAL A 744 22.67 -19.01 17.46
N ILE A 745 23.39 -19.19 18.56
CA ILE A 745 23.14 -20.21 19.58
C ILE A 745 22.74 -19.51 20.88
N GLU A 746 21.60 -19.92 21.45
CA GLU A 746 21.20 -19.49 22.80
C GLU A 746 21.98 -20.30 23.84
N ARG A 747 22.67 -19.65 24.75
CA ARG A 747 23.45 -20.26 25.82
C ARG A 747 23.41 -19.40 27.08
N ASP A 748 23.12 -20.04 28.23
CA ASP A 748 23.14 -19.41 29.56
C ASP A 748 22.32 -18.11 29.68
N GLY A 749 21.22 -18.00 28.89
CA GLY A 749 20.34 -16.85 28.88
C GLY A 749 20.84 -15.66 28.02
N GLY A 750 21.91 -15.87 27.24
CA GLY A 750 22.41 -14.96 26.22
C GLY A 750 22.48 -15.61 24.85
N PHE A 751 22.99 -14.87 23.86
CA PHE A 751 23.14 -15.34 22.48
C PHE A 751 24.58 -15.24 22.03
N VAL A 752 25.09 -16.29 21.36
CA VAL A 752 26.45 -16.32 20.83
C VAL A 752 26.44 -16.70 19.34
N TYR A 753 27.37 -16.12 18.59
CA TYR A 753 27.59 -16.43 17.18
C TYR A 753 28.97 -17.07 17.00
N PRO A 754 29.10 -18.24 16.36
CA PRO A 754 30.39 -18.88 16.10
C PRO A 754 31.17 -18.10 15.03
N GLY A 755 32.06 -17.21 15.44
CA GLY A 755 32.93 -16.45 14.55
C GLY A 755 34.23 -17.20 14.20
N PRO A 756 35.04 -16.65 13.28
CA PRO A 756 36.34 -17.26 12.88
C PRO A 756 37.33 -17.44 14.01
N ASP A 757 37.29 -16.52 14.98
CA ASP A 757 38.26 -16.44 16.11
C ASP A 757 37.64 -16.93 17.44
N GLY A 758 36.44 -17.57 17.39
CA GLY A 758 35.74 -18.04 18.57
C GLY A 758 34.31 -17.54 18.64
N GLU A 759 33.61 -17.87 19.74
CA GLU A 759 32.23 -17.42 19.97
C GLU A 759 32.20 -15.91 20.27
N ILE A 760 31.32 -15.19 19.62
CA ILE A 760 31.08 -13.75 19.77
C ILE A 760 29.74 -13.57 20.44
N GLU A 761 29.66 -12.82 21.54
CA GLU A 761 28.38 -12.42 22.13
C GLU A 761 27.62 -11.52 21.17
N VAL A 762 26.30 -11.77 21.01
CA VAL A 762 25.43 -11.01 20.12
C VAL A 762 24.16 -10.60 20.83
N PHE A 763 23.64 -9.45 20.42
CA PHE A 763 22.45 -8.82 20.99
C PHE A 763 21.25 -9.05 20.07
N GLN A 764 20.15 -9.49 20.68
CA GLN A 764 18.93 -9.81 19.97
C GLN A 764 18.06 -8.56 19.79
N GLU A 765 17.62 -8.34 18.56
CA GLU A 765 16.65 -7.31 18.19
C GLU A 765 15.46 -7.97 17.48
N PHE A 766 14.23 -7.61 17.87
CA PHE A 766 13.00 -8.12 17.24
C PHE A 766 12.43 -7.10 16.29
N GLY A 767 12.18 -7.50 15.04
CA GLY A 767 11.65 -6.61 14.04
C GLY A 767 11.40 -7.25 12.69
N LYS A 768 11.49 -6.45 11.65
CA LYS A 768 11.22 -6.86 10.26
C LYS A 768 12.18 -7.96 9.81
N ILE A 769 11.70 -8.89 8.97
CA ILE A 769 12.58 -9.79 8.22
C ILE A 769 13.22 -9.01 7.07
N GLY A 770 14.55 -9.13 6.94
CA GLY A 770 15.29 -8.48 5.87
C GLY A 770 16.66 -9.11 5.64
N LYS A 771 17.09 -9.12 4.38
CA LYS A 771 18.40 -9.67 4.00
C LYS A 771 19.55 -8.87 4.62
N SER A 772 19.41 -7.55 4.70
CA SER A 772 20.38 -6.66 5.36
C SER A 772 20.54 -6.98 6.85
N LEU A 773 19.47 -7.47 7.49
CA LEU A 773 19.45 -7.87 8.89
C LEU A 773 19.94 -9.31 9.10
N LYS A 774 20.21 -10.04 8.01
CA LYS A 774 20.67 -11.46 8.00
C LYS A 774 19.78 -12.38 8.84
N ASN A 775 18.47 -12.09 8.88
CA ASN A 775 17.44 -12.88 9.57
C ASN A 775 16.39 -13.45 8.62
N SER A 776 16.64 -13.38 7.31
CA SER A 776 15.69 -13.86 6.29
C SER A 776 15.73 -15.39 6.16
N VAL A 777 14.53 -15.99 6.02
CA VAL A 777 14.32 -17.40 5.73
C VAL A 777 13.79 -17.52 4.30
N SER A 778 14.39 -18.38 3.48
CA SER A 778 13.94 -18.61 2.11
C SER A 778 12.69 -19.50 2.07
N PRO A 779 11.67 -19.17 1.26
CA PRO A 779 10.55 -20.10 1.01
C PRO A 779 11.01 -21.45 0.44
N ASP A 780 12.10 -21.45 -0.38
CA ASP A 780 12.65 -22.68 -0.94
C ASP A 780 13.08 -23.67 0.14
N GLU A 781 13.76 -23.20 1.20
CA GLU A 781 14.20 -24.05 2.31
C GLU A 781 13.04 -24.71 3.03
N ILE A 782 11.94 -23.98 3.22
CA ILE A 782 10.74 -24.53 3.87
C ILE A 782 10.04 -25.52 2.95
N CYS A 783 9.91 -25.19 1.66
CA CYS A 783 9.32 -26.09 0.67
C CYS A 783 10.14 -27.37 0.48
N ASP A 784 11.47 -27.29 0.48
CA ASP A 784 12.34 -28.48 0.39
C ASP A 784 12.18 -29.40 1.59
N LYS A 785 11.99 -28.85 2.76
CA LYS A 785 11.92 -29.60 4.03
C LYS A 785 10.52 -30.12 4.34
N TYR A 786 9.46 -29.43 3.90
CA TYR A 786 8.09 -29.71 4.34
C TYR A 786 7.04 -29.73 3.21
N GLY A 787 7.36 -29.21 2.03
CA GLY A 787 6.43 -28.98 0.92
C GLY A 787 5.78 -27.59 0.93
N ALA A 788 5.34 -27.16 -0.25
CA ALA A 788 4.71 -25.84 -0.45
C ALA A 788 3.35 -25.73 0.24
N ASP A 789 2.52 -26.78 0.21
CA ASP A 789 1.24 -26.78 0.89
C ASP A 789 1.40 -26.64 2.41
N THR A 790 2.50 -27.17 2.98
CA THR A 790 2.81 -26.99 4.40
C THR A 790 3.12 -25.52 4.72
N LEU A 791 3.91 -24.84 3.88
CA LEU A 791 4.19 -23.42 4.05
C LEU A 791 2.91 -22.60 3.97
N ARG A 792 2.06 -22.86 2.98
CA ARG A 792 0.75 -22.19 2.79
C ARG A 792 -0.13 -22.33 4.04
N VAL A 793 -0.31 -23.53 4.52
CA VAL A 793 -1.11 -23.80 5.73
C VAL A 793 -0.51 -23.13 6.96
N TYR A 794 0.81 -23.15 7.11
CA TYR A 794 1.48 -22.55 8.25
C TYR A 794 1.27 -21.03 8.28
N GLU A 795 1.55 -20.34 7.20
CA GLU A 795 1.36 -18.88 7.14
C GLU A 795 -0.09 -18.47 7.38
N MET A 796 -1.04 -19.20 6.81
CA MET A 796 -2.45 -18.94 7.02
C MET A 796 -2.94 -19.28 8.42
N SER A 797 -2.26 -20.15 9.15
CA SER A 797 -2.61 -20.53 10.54
C SER A 797 -2.07 -19.59 11.62
N MET A 798 -1.09 -18.73 11.30
CA MET A 798 -0.36 -17.92 12.28
C MET A 798 -1.22 -16.88 13.02
N GLY A 799 -2.40 -16.51 12.50
CA GLY A 799 -3.30 -15.50 13.08
C GLY A 799 -4.07 -14.69 12.03
N PRO A 800 -4.76 -13.61 12.42
CA PRO A 800 -5.46 -12.72 11.48
C PRO A 800 -4.50 -12.11 10.45
N LEU A 801 -4.92 -11.95 9.20
CA LEU A 801 -4.04 -11.49 8.10
C LEU A 801 -3.39 -10.14 8.39
N GLU A 802 -4.10 -9.24 9.04
CA GLU A 802 -3.69 -7.86 9.33
C GLU A 802 -2.66 -7.76 10.48
N ALA A 803 -2.53 -8.81 11.27
CA ALA A 803 -1.64 -8.79 12.43
C ALA A 803 -0.21 -9.16 12.07
N SER A 804 0.75 -8.35 12.51
CA SER A 804 2.17 -8.73 12.44
C SER A 804 2.49 -9.85 13.42
N ARG A 805 3.38 -10.76 13.04
CA ARG A 805 3.62 -11.98 13.81
C ARG A 805 5.04 -12.53 13.65
N PRO A 806 5.57 -13.19 14.71
CA PRO A 806 6.90 -13.77 14.64
C PRO A 806 6.93 -15.04 13.78
N TRP A 807 7.97 -15.16 12.97
CA TRP A 807 8.31 -16.39 12.28
C TRP A 807 8.98 -17.39 13.23
N ALA A 808 8.51 -18.63 13.20
CA ALA A 808 9.11 -19.73 13.97
C ALA A 808 9.18 -21.01 13.12
N THR A 809 10.31 -21.27 12.51
CA THR A 809 10.51 -22.46 11.64
C THR A 809 10.17 -23.78 12.34
N LYS A 810 10.37 -23.87 13.65
CA LYS A 810 10.00 -25.07 14.44
C LYS A 810 8.49 -25.37 14.44
N ASP A 811 7.65 -24.36 14.28
CA ASP A 811 6.19 -24.52 14.37
C ASP A 811 5.57 -24.96 13.03
N VAL A 812 6.32 -24.86 11.92
CA VAL A 812 5.94 -25.39 10.60
C VAL A 812 5.60 -26.88 10.66
N VAL A 813 6.26 -27.63 11.54
CA VAL A 813 5.99 -29.07 11.77
C VAL A 813 4.53 -29.33 12.15
N GLY A 814 3.86 -28.39 12.82
CA GLY A 814 2.43 -28.50 13.18
C GLY A 814 1.54 -28.59 11.93
N ALA A 815 1.78 -27.72 10.95
CA ALA A 815 1.07 -27.71 9.67
C ALA A 815 1.37 -29.00 8.87
N HIS A 816 2.62 -29.43 8.82
CA HIS A 816 2.99 -30.68 8.15
C HIS A 816 2.27 -31.91 8.76
N ARG A 817 2.24 -32.01 10.09
CA ARG A 817 1.51 -33.08 10.78
C ARG A 817 0.00 -33.03 10.55
N PHE A 818 -0.57 -31.85 10.36
CA PHE A 818 -1.98 -31.72 9.98
C PHE A 818 -2.22 -32.33 8.60
N LEU A 819 -1.43 -31.96 7.58
CA LEU A 819 -1.55 -32.52 6.23
C LEU A 819 -1.31 -34.02 6.19
N GLN A 820 -0.37 -34.52 6.99
CA GLN A 820 -0.19 -35.98 7.16
C GLN A 820 -1.42 -36.68 7.75
N ARG A 821 -2.15 -36.05 8.66
CA ARG A 821 -3.40 -36.64 9.20
C ARG A 821 -4.49 -36.67 8.12
N VAL A 822 -4.63 -35.60 7.33
CA VAL A 822 -5.59 -35.56 6.22
C VAL A 822 -5.26 -36.65 5.20
N TRP A 823 -3.97 -36.79 4.83
CA TRP A 823 -3.51 -37.83 3.94
C TRP A 823 -3.94 -39.26 4.42
N ARG A 824 -3.71 -39.57 5.69
CA ARG A 824 -4.07 -40.86 6.28
C ARG A 824 -5.57 -41.16 6.38
N LEU A 825 -6.43 -40.14 6.32
CA LEU A 825 -7.88 -40.35 6.23
C LEU A 825 -8.28 -40.99 4.88
N VAL A 826 -7.50 -40.71 3.81
CA VAL A 826 -7.80 -41.18 2.45
C VAL A 826 -6.89 -42.32 2.03
N VAL A 827 -5.60 -42.27 2.37
CA VAL A 827 -4.56 -43.16 1.86
C VAL A 827 -4.03 -44.10 2.98
N ASP A 828 -3.99 -45.37 2.73
CA ASP A 828 -3.26 -46.32 3.54
C ASP A 828 -1.75 -46.21 3.30
N GLU A 829 -1.01 -45.75 4.29
CA GLU A 829 0.42 -45.47 4.14
C GLU A 829 1.27 -46.72 3.87
N ALA A 830 0.78 -47.92 4.18
CA ALA A 830 1.51 -49.16 3.93
C ALA A 830 1.31 -49.68 2.49
N THR A 831 0.07 -49.59 1.97
CA THR A 831 -0.29 -50.16 0.66
C THR A 831 -0.38 -49.10 -0.44
N GLY A 832 -0.64 -47.83 -0.08
CA GLY A 832 -0.93 -46.77 -1.02
C GLY A 832 -2.35 -46.77 -1.58
N GLU A 833 -3.18 -47.67 -1.12
CA GLU A 833 -4.57 -47.81 -1.54
C GLU A 833 -5.48 -46.82 -0.83
N THR A 834 -6.61 -46.49 -1.46
CA THR A 834 -7.64 -45.63 -0.86
C THR A 834 -8.42 -46.35 0.19
N ARG A 835 -8.53 -45.78 1.38
CA ARG A 835 -9.18 -46.39 2.55
C ARG A 835 -10.49 -45.70 2.95
N VAL A 836 -11.37 -45.49 1.99
CA VAL A 836 -12.72 -44.91 2.25
C VAL A 836 -13.80 -45.98 2.19
N SER A 837 -14.93 -45.74 2.88
CA SER A 837 -16.13 -46.59 2.85
C SER A 837 -17.34 -45.78 2.34
N ASP A 838 -18.37 -46.54 1.90
CA ASP A 838 -19.65 -45.95 1.50
C ASP A 838 -20.70 -46.00 2.66
N GLU A 839 -20.21 -46.07 3.89
CA GLU A 839 -21.08 -46.08 5.08
C GLU A 839 -21.76 -44.73 5.24
N GLN A 840 -22.99 -44.75 5.78
CA GLN A 840 -23.71 -43.54 6.12
C GLN A 840 -23.11 -42.87 7.34
N LEU A 841 -23.14 -41.53 7.36
CA LEU A 841 -22.65 -40.74 8.48
C LEU A 841 -23.59 -40.82 9.69
N ASP A 842 -23.02 -40.94 10.85
CA ASP A 842 -23.76 -40.74 12.09
C ASP A 842 -24.11 -39.24 12.29
N THR A 843 -25.08 -39.00 13.16
CA THR A 843 -25.59 -37.65 13.40
C THR A 843 -24.54 -36.68 13.92
N ASP A 844 -23.59 -37.14 14.73
CA ASP A 844 -22.54 -36.30 15.30
C ASP A 844 -21.53 -35.89 14.24
N THR A 845 -21.15 -36.85 13.37
CA THR A 845 -20.29 -36.55 12.19
C THR A 845 -20.98 -35.60 11.18
N LEU A 846 -22.31 -35.80 10.93
CA LEU A 846 -23.10 -34.90 10.09
C LEU A 846 -23.13 -33.45 10.64
N ARG A 847 -23.35 -33.31 11.95
CA ARG A 847 -23.32 -31.97 12.60
C ARG A 847 -21.93 -31.35 12.52
N ALA A 848 -20.89 -32.10 12.85
CA ALA A 848 -19.51 -31.62 12.74
C ALA A 848 -19.18 -31.20 11.32
N LEU A 849 -19.55 -31.97 10.30
CA LEU A 849 -19.35 -31.65 8.88
C LEU A 849 -20.03 -30.34 8.49
N HIS A 850 -21.34 -30.24 8.69
CA HIS A 850 -22.09 -29.09 8.21
C HIS A 850 -21.74 -27.79 8.95
N ARG A 851 -21.42 -27.84 10.25
CA ARG A 851 -20.87 -26.71 11.01
C ARG A 851 -19.51 -26.30 10.49
N THR A 852 -18.63 -27.24 10.15
CA THR A 852 -17.33 -26.95 9.56
C THR A 852 -17.50 -26.30 8.19
N ILE A 853 -18.37 -26.82 7.32
CA ILE A 853 -18.65 -26.23 6.01
C ILE A 853 -19.11 -24.78 6.17
N ALA A 854 -20.12 -24.53 6.99
CA ALA A 854 -20.67 -23.19 7.19
C ALA A 854 -19.60 -22.22 7.74
N GLY A 855 -18.84 -22.64 8.74
CA GLY A 855 -17.81 -21.81 9.34
C GLY A 855 -16.61 -21.55 8.43
N VAL A 856 -16.18 -22.51 7.62
CA VAL A 856 -15.08 -22.34 6.65
C VAL A 856 -15.53 -21.47 5.48
N THR A 857 -16.76 -21.61 5.01
CA THR A 857 -17.38 -20.74 3.99
C THR A 857 -17.33 -19.27 4.42
N GLU A 858 -17.80 -18.98 5.64
CA GLU A 858 -17.77 -17.62 6.20
C GLU A 858 -16.34 -17.08 6.36
N ASP A 859 -15.43 -17.94 6.83
CA ASP A 859 -14.05 -17.53 7.07
C ASP A 859 -13.28 -17.23 5.78
N TYR A 860 -13.42 -18.04 4.73
CA TYR A 860 -12.79 -17.78 3.44
C TYR A 860 -13.33 -16.52 2.76
N ALA A 861 -14.65 -16.32 2.80
CA ALA A 861 -15.27 -15.12 2.28
C ALA A 861 -14.80 -13.83 2.99
N ALA A 862 -14.39 -13.94 4.26
CA ALA A 862 -13.92 -12.84 5.09
C ALA A 862 -12.39 -12.77 5.27
N LEU A 863 -11.59 -13.55 4.50
CA LEU A 863 -10.13 -13.64 4.63
C LEU A 863 -9.64 -14.10 6.03
N ARG A 864 -10.49 -14.77 6.81
CA ARG A 864 -10.13 -15.30 8.13
C ARG A 864 -9.52 -16.71 8.01
N ASN A 865 -8.43 -16.84 7.25
CA ASN A 865 -7.80 -18.10 6.91
C ASN A 865 -7.31 -18.88 8.14
N ASN A 866 -6.93 -18.19 9.22
CA ASN A 866 -6.48 -18.81 10.47
C ASN A 866 -7.61 -19.56 11.18
N THR A 867 -8.82 -19.00 11.22
CA THR A 867 -9.99 -19.67 11.82
C THR A 867 -10.51 -20.78 10.91
N ALA A 868 -10.49 -20.62 9.60
CA ALA A 868 -10.77 -21.71 8.65
C ALA A 868 -9.83 -22.90 8.88
N THR A 869 -8.51 -22.63 8.96
CA THR A 869 -7.50 -23.67 9.23
C THR A 869 -7.76 -24.39 10.55
N ALA A 870 -8.11 -23.66 11.62
CA ALA A 870 -8.43 -24.25 12.92
C ALA A 870 -9.65 -25.20 12.83
N LYS A 871 -10.73 -24.77 12.15
CA LYS A 871 -11.93 -25.60 11.95
C LYS A 871 -11.63 -26.87 11.14
N LEU A 872 -10.78 -26.77 10.11
CA LEU A 872 -10.35 -27.93 9.34
C LEU A 872 -9.51 -28.91 10.18
N ILE A 873 -8.66 -28.41 11.06
CA ILE A 873 -7.89 -29.24 12.01
C ILE A 873 -8.84 -29.92 12.98
N GLU A 874 -9.81 -29.21 13.55
CA GLU A 874 -10.81 -29.78 14.46
C GLU A 874 -11.64 -30.89 13.80
N TYR A 875 -12.12 -30.67 12.59
CA TYR A 875 -12.88 -31.67 11.84
C TYR A 875 -12.02 -32.87 11.47
N THR A 876 -10.78 -32.67 11.06
CA THR A 876 -9.81 -33.76 10.80
C THR A 876 -9.58 -34.60 12.06
N ASN A 877 -9.46 -33.97 13.23
CA ASN A 877 -9.30 -34.67 14.50
C ASN A 877 -10.58 -35.43 14.87
N HIS A 878 -11.78 -34.88 14.62
CA HIS A 878 -13.05 -35.58 14.82
C HIS A 878 -13.10 -36.87 13.97
N LEU A 879 -12.83 -36.78 12.66
CA LEU A 879 -12.81 -37.95 11.77
C LEU A 879 -11.78 -38.99 12.20
N THR A 880 -10.58 -38.55 12.55
CA THR A 880 -9.50 -39.47 13.02
C THR A 880 -9.89 -40.21 14.29
N LYS A 881 -10.65 -39.59 15.18
CA LYS A 881 -11.12 -40.20 16.44
C LYS A 881 -12.27 -41.16 16.23
N GLN A 882 -13.24 -40.79 15.38
CA GLN A 882 -14.46 -41.55 15.13
C GLN A 882 -14.21 -42.78 14.22
N HIS A 883 -13.35 -42.60 13.21
CA HIS A 883 -13.11 -43.59 12.16
C HIS A 883 -11.68 -44.12 12.19
N ARG A 884 -11.39 -45.11 13.04
CA ARG A 884 -10.02 -45.70 13.16
C ARG A 884 -9.61 -46.63 12.01
N GLY A 885 -10.59 -47.11 11.22
CA GLY A 885 -10.38 -47.96 10.06
C GLY A 885 -10.52 -47.18 8.75
N SER A 886 -11.57 -47.47 7.98
CA SER A 886 -11.96 -46.70 6.80
C SER A 886 -12.80 -45.48 7.20
N VAL A 887 -12.71 -44.40 6.46
CA VAL A 887 -13.50 -43.17 6.68
C VAL A 887 -14.62 -43.10 5.65
N PRO A 888 -15.86 -42.78 6.04
CA PRO A 888 -16.91 -42.61 5.06
C PRO A 888 -16.57 -41.57 4.00
N ARG A 889 -16.72 -41.92 2.72
CA ARG A 889 -16.49 -41.02 1.57
C ARG A 889 -17.24 -39.69 1.73
N ALA A 890 -18.50 -39.75 2.17
CA ALA A 890 -19.37 -38.61 2.40
C ALA A 890 -18.83 -37.62 3.46
N ALA A 891 -17.90 -38.06 4.35
CA ALA A 891 -17.25 -37.19 5.32
C ALA A 891 -15.94 -36.57 4.81
N VAL A 892 -15.18 -37.36 4.02
CA VAL A 892 -13.83 -36.94 3.63
C VAL A 892 -13.78 -36.15 2.32
N GLU A 893 -14.66 -36.37 1.36
CA GLU A 893 -14.75 -35.57 0.13
C GLU A 893 -15.01 -34.09 0.42
N PRO A 894 -15.98 -33.70 1.28
CA PRO A 894 -16.14 -32.30 1.65
C PRO A 894 -14.92 -31.70 2.37
N LEU A 895 -14.21 -32.50 3.19
CA LEU A 895 -12.94 -32.04 3.81
C LEU A 895 -11.90 -31.70 2.75
N VAL A 896 -11.73 -32.56 1.72
CA VAL A 896 -10.78 -32.32 0.62
C VAL A 896 -11.16 -31.05 -0.16
N LEU A 897 -12.44 -30.85 -0.44
CA LEU A 897 -12.93 -29.63 -1.11
C LEU A 897 -12.68 -28.37 -0.27
N MET A 898 -12.95 -28.42 1.03
CA MET A 898 -12.68 -27.28 1.93
C MET A 898 -11.17 -27.01 2.10
N LEU A 899 -10.32 -28.04 2.01
CA LEU A 899 -8.87 -27.91 2.10
C LEU A 899 -8.25 -27.32 0.83
N ALA A 900 -8.89 -27.49 -0.32
CA ALA A 900 -8.35 -27.14 -1.63
C ALA A 900 -7.83 -25.69 -1.75
N PRO A 901 -8.47 -24.66 -1.20
CA PRO A 901 -7.92 -23.30 -1.26
C PRO A 901 -6.60 -23.16 -0.49
N LEU A 902 -6.43 -23.86 0.64
CA LEU A 902 -5.25 -23.77 1.51
C LEU A 902 -4.09 -24.64 1.02
N ALA A 903 -4.36 -25.91 0.71
CA ALA A 903 -3.38 -26.91 0.33
C ALA A 903 -3.79 -27.55 -1.01
N PRO A 904 -3.68 -26.80 -2.12
CA PRO A 904 -4.29 -27.17 -3.39
C PRO A 904 -3.67 -28.42 -4.02
N HIS A 905 -2.37 -28.64 -3.86
CA HIS A 905 -1.72 -29.79 -4.47
C HIS A 905 -2.12 -31.10 -3.80
N LEU A 906 -2.11 -31.13 -2.47
CA LEU A 906 -2.56 -32.28 -1.70
C LEU A 906 -4.03 -32.57 -1.95
N ALA A 907 -4.86 -31.52 -2.00
CA ALA A 907 -6.29 -31.68 -2.22
C ALA A 907 -6.59 -32.28 -3.62
N GLU A 908 -5.96 -31.81 -4.67
CA GLU A 908 -6.08 -32.38 -6.02
C GLU A 908 -5.65 -33.86 -6.06
N GLU A 909 -4.53 -34.21 -5.42
CA GLU A 909 -4.06 -35.60 -5.36
C GLU A 909 -5.05 -36.50 -4.61
N LEU A 910 -5.60 -36.06 -3.48
CA LEU A 910 -6.60 -36.78 -2.74
C LEU A 910 -7.91 -36.92 -3.50
N TRP A 911 -8.32 -35.85 -4.22
CA TRP A 911 -9.49 -35.84 -5.07
C TRP A 911 -9.42 -36.85 -6.20
N LEU A 912 -8.24 -36.90 -6.85
CA LEU A 912 -7.95 -37.93 -7.88
C LEU A 912 -8.01 -39.35 -7.30
N ARG A 913 -7.41 -39.58 -6.12
CA ARG A 913 -7.42 -40.89 -5.46
C ARG A 913 -8.81 -41.34 -5.02
N LEU A 914 -9.70 -40.38 -4.72
CA LEU A 914 -11.12 -40.64 -4.48
C LEU A 914 -11.89 -41.03 -5.76
N GLY A 915 -11.23 -41.06 -6.93
CA GLY A 915 -11.80 -41.49 -8.20
C GLY A 915 -12.37 -40.39 -9.06
N ASN A 916 -12.15 -39.11 -8.70
CA ASN A 916 -12.60 -37.97 -9.47
C ASN A 916 -11.60 -37.62 -10.57
N THR A 917 -12.09 -37.29 -11.78
CA THR A 917 -11.27 -37.05 -12.97
C THR A 917 -11.19 -35.58 -13.40
N THR A 918 -11.94 -34.67 -12.71
CA THR A 918 -11.93 -33.24 -12.98
C THR A 918 -11.16 -32.52 -11.88
N SER A 919 -10.45 -31.45 -12.22
CA SER A 919 -9.78 -30.61 -11.23
C SER A 919 -10.82 -29.97 -10.28
N LEU A 920 -10.49 -29.90 -9.00
CA LEU A 920 -11.32 -29.23 -8.01
C LEU A 920 -11.11 -27.70 -7.96
N ALA A 921 -10.23 -27.16 -8.80
CA ALA A 921 -9.98 -25.72 -8.87
C ALA A 921 -11.25 -24.88 -9.18
N HIS A 922 -12.21 -25.48 -9.85
CA HIS A 922 -13.52 -24.86 -10.17
C HIS A 922 -14.70 -25.49 -9.42
N GLY A 923 -14.42 -26.20 -8.35
CA GLY A 923 -15.45 -26.69 -7.42
C GLY A 923 -16.18 -27.97 -7.80
N PRO A 924 -17.34 -28.18 -7.20
CA PRO A 924 -18.11 -27.24 -6.33
C PRO A 924 -17.57 -27.15 -4.90
N PHE A 925 -17.63 -25.97 -4.28
CA PHE A 925 -17.40 -25.84 -2.85
C PHE A 925 -18.61 -26.41 -2.07
N PRO A 926 -18.41 -27.17 -0.98
CA PRO A 926 -19.51 -27.83 -0.27
C PRO A 926 -20.44 -26.81 0.41
N GLN A 927 -21.72 -27.16 0.54
CA GLN A 927 -22.74 -26.33 1.18
C GLN A 927 -23.19 -26.91 2.51
N GLY A 928 -23.29 -26.04 3.53
CA GLY A 928 -23.79 -26.41 4.86
C GLY A 928 -25.31 -26.61 4.83
N ASP A 929 -25.77 -27.76 5.37
CA ASP A 929 -27.21 -27.99 5.53
C ASP A 929 -27.68 -27.31 6.83
N PRO A 930 -28.64 -26.35 6.75
CA PRO A 930 -29.13 -25.60 7.92
C PRO A 930 -29.71 -26.51 9.04
N ARG A 931 -30.21 -27.70 8.69
CA ARG A 931 -30.76 -28.65 9.67
C ARG A 931 -29.74 -29.10 10.70
N TYR A 932 -28.46 -29.10 10.37
CA TYR A 932 -27.37 -29.52 11.25
C TYR A 932 -26.64 -28.36 11.92
N LEU A 933 -26.99 -27.09 11.57
CA LEU A 933 -26.40 -25.88 12.15
C LEU A 933 -27.07 -25.47 13.46
N VAL A 934 -28.33 -25.92 13.68
CA VAL A 934 -29.07 -25.62 14.90
C VAL A 934 -28.65 -26.62 16.00
N ASP A 935 -28.29 -26.11 17.14
CA ASP A 935 -28.06 -26.99 18.31
C ASP A 935 -29.37 -27.63 18.74
N ALA A 936 -29.38 -28.93 18.87
CA ALA A 936 -30.54 -29.65 19.43
C ALA A 936 -30.78 -29.30 20.90
N THR A 937 -29.72 -28.82 21.57
CA THR A 937 -29.78 -28.47 23.00
C THR A 937 -28.92 -27.22 23.24
N VAL A 938 -29.32 -26.39 24.20
CA VAL A 938 -28.59 -25.22 24.68
C VAL A 938 -28.23 -25.40 26.14
N GLU A 939 -26.98 -25.15 26.49
CA GLU A 939 -26.53 -25.14 27.88
C GLU A 939 -26.75 -23.75 28.49
N TYR A 940 -27.52 -23.69 29.54
CA TYR A 940 -27.72 -22.48 30.34
C TYR A 940 -26.89 -22.52 31.62
N PRO A 941 -25.93 -21.63 31.82
CA PRO A 941 -25.36 -21.44 33.15
C PRO A 941 -26.44 -20.89 34.10
N VAL A 942 -26.63 -21.58 35.22
CA VAL A 942 -27.60 -21.21 36.26
C VAL A 942 -26.91 -20.42 37.37
N GLN A 943 -27.36 -19.23 37.58
CA GLN A 943 -26.89 -18.33 38.62
C GLN A 943 -27.86 -18.33 39.81
N VAL A 944 -27.31 -18.25 41.02
CA VAL A 944 -28.06 -17.95 42.24
C VAL A 944 -27.52 -16.63 42.78
N ASN A 945 -28.37 -15.61 42.84
CA ASN A 945 -27.99 -14.21 43.18
C ASN A 945 -26.77 -13.71 42.42
N GLY A 946 -26.73 -13.94 41.07
CA GLY A 946 -25.68 -13.44 40.16
C GLY A 946 -24.39 -14.26 40.12
N LYS A 947 -24.28 -15.36 40.87
CA LYS A 947 -23.11 -16.25 40.85
C LYS A 947 -23.48 -17.61 40.25
N VAL A 948 -22.75 -18.07 39.22
CA VAL A 948 -22.99 -19.38 38.57
C VAL A 948 -22.83 -20.49 39.59
N ARG A 949 -23.88 -21.37 39.72
CA ARG A 949 -23.95 -22.47 40.64
C ARG A 949 -24.25 -23.82 40.01
N GLY A 950 -24.81 -23.82 38.80
CA GLY A 950 -25.09 -25.02 38.02
C GLY A 950 -25.07 -24.73 36.53
N ARG A 951 -25.32 -25.74 35.74
CA ARG A 951 -25.49 -25.68 34.30
C ARG A 951 -26.53 -26.69 33.89
N VAL A 952 -27.49 -26.29 33.10
CA VAL A 952 -28.55 -27.19 32.63
C VAL A 952 -28.56 -27.19 31.11
N VAL A 953 -28.80 -28.36 30.55
CA VAL A 953 -28.89 -28.57 29.10
C VAL A 953 -30.35 -28.85 28.78
N VAL A 954 -30.93 -28.02 27.94
CA VAL A 954 -32.33 -28.14 27.49
C VAL A 954 -32.41 -28.17 25.97
N ALA A 955 -33.51 -28.61 25.39
CA ALA A 955 -33.74 -28.52 23.97
C ALA A 955 -33.62 -27.05 23.51
N ALA A 956 -33.08 -26.79 22.30
CA ALA A 956 -32.83 -25.44 21.80
C ALA A 956 -34.14 -24.65 21.55
N ASP A 957 -35.24 -25.38 21.34
CA ASP A 957 -36.59 -24.87 21.19
C ASP A 957 -37.39 -24.89 22.48
N ALA A 958 -36.74 -25.19 23.60
CA ALA A 958 -37.39 -25.19 24.91
C ALA A 958 -37.86 -23.79 25.29
N ASP A 959 -39.12 -23.69 25.72
CA ASP A 959 -39.64 -22.42 26.22
C ASP A 959 -39.05 -22.07 27.62
N ASP A 960 -39.29 -20.85 28.02
CA ASP A 960 -38.73 -20.33 29.30
C ASP A 960 -39.18 -21.15 30.50
N GLU A 961 -40.32 -21.79 30.45
CA GLU A 961 -40.86 -22.60 31.56
C GLU A 961 -40.10 -23.94 31.68
N VAL A 962 -39.76 -24.58 30.57
CA VAL A 962 -38.93 -25.78 30.51
C VAL A 962 -37.51 -25.43 31.01
N VAL A 963 -36.95 -24.31 30.55
CA VAL A 963 -35.62 -23.84 31.01
C VAL A 963 -35.60 -23.53 32.51
N LYS A 964 -36.66 -22.90 33.04
CA LYS A 964 -36.82 -22.65 34.48
C LYS A 964 -36.94 -23.95 35.29
N ALA A 965 -37.76 -24.90 34.81
CA ALA A 965 -37.93 -26.20 35.46
C ALA A 965 -36.57 -26.92 35.54
N ALA A 966 -35.84 -27.05 34.43
CA ALA A 966 -34.54 -27.68 34.42
C ALA A 966 -33.55 -27.00 35.38
N ALA A 967 -33.54 -25.66 35.42
CA ALA A 967 -32.66 -24.91 36.32
C ALA A 967 -32.99 -25.10 37.80
N LEU A 968 -34.25 -25.35 38.12
CA LEU A 968 -34.71 -25.61 39.48
C LEU A 968 -34.52 -27.06 39.88
N GLU A 969 -34.43 -28.00 38.96
CA GLU A 969 -34.20 -29.43 39.19
C GLU A 969 -32.73 -29.81 39.32
N ASP A 970 -31.79 -28.93 38.88
CA ASP A 970 -30.35 -29.22 38.93
C ASP A 970 -29.88 -29.43 40.37
N GLU A 971 -29.28 -30.59 40.65
CA GLU A 971 -28.84 -30.97 42.00
C GLU A 971 -27.86 -29.97 42.63
N LYS A 972 -26.98 -29.37 41.84
CA LYS A 972 -26.00 -28.37 42.31
C LYS A 972 -26.69 -27.07 42.67
N VAL A 973 -27.66 -26.66 41.88
CA VAL A 973 -28.46 -25.48 42.15
C VAL A 973 -29.30 -25.66 43.38
N GLN A 974 -29.96 -26.83 43.55
CA GLN A 974 -30.74 -27.17 44.70
C GLN A 974 -29.93 -27.20 46.01
N ALA A 975 -28.70 -27.66 45.95
CA ALA A 975 -27.77 -27.63 47.09
C ALA A 975 -27.51 -26.18 47.57
N PHE A 976 -27.44 -25.23 46.64
CA PHE A 976 -27.27 -23.81 46.97
C PHE A 976 -28.55 -23.10 47.40
N LEU A 977 -29.70 -23.56 46.93
CA LEU A 977 -30.98 -23.05 47.38
C LEU A 977 -31.31 -23.45 48.82
N SER A 978 -30.76 -24.60 49.27
CA SER A 978 -30.92 -25.11 50.63
C SER A 978 -32.41 -25.15 51.10
N GLY A 979 -33.34 -25.48 50.20
CA GLY A 979 -34.75 -25.51 50.42
C GLY A 979 -35.48 -24.15 50.31
N ALA A 980 -34.76 -23.08 49.96
CA ALA A 980 -35.39 -21.77 49.70
C ALA A 980 -36.06 -21.73 48.33
N THR A 981 -37.26 -21.18 48.25
CA THR A 981 -37.92 -20.94 46.94
C THR A 981 -37.43 -19.60 46.36
N PRO A 982 -36.93 -19.54 45.12
CA PRO A 982 -36.56 -18.31 44.52
C PRO A 982 -37.73 -17.32 44.38
N ARG A 983 -37.52 -16.07 44.78
CA ARG A 983 -38.48 -14.97 44.62
C ARG A 983 -38.73 -14.60 43.18
N LYS A 984 -37.70 -14.78 42.32
CA LYS A 984 -37.76 -14.51 40.90
C LYS A 984 -36.80 -15.39 40.13
N VAL A 985 -37.29 -15.94 39.01
CA VAL A 985 -36.48 -16.69 38.04
C VAL A 985 -36.43 -15.86 36.76
N ILE A 986 -35.23 -15.50 36.34
CA ILE A 986 -35.01 -14.71 35.16
C ILE A 986 -34.29 -15.57 34.13
N VAL A 987 -34.94 -15.86 33.03
CA VAL A 987 -34.31 -16.52 31.87
C VAL A 987 -33.88 -15.45 30.88
N VAL A 988 -32.63 -15.50 30.48
CA VAL A 988 -32.10 -14.72 29.35
C VAL A 988 -31.84 -15.71 28.23
N ALA A 989 -32.71 -15.70 27.21
CA ALA A 989 -32.72 -16.70 26.16
C ALA A 989 -31.33 -16.91 25.54
N GLY A 990 -30.87 -18.15 25.47
CA GLY A 990 -29.57 -18.51 24.92
C GLY A 990 -28.34 -18.09 25.76
N ARG A 991 -28.54 -17.48 26.96
CA ARG A 991 -27.41 -16.91 27.73
C ARG A 991 -27.28 -17.44 29.17
N LEU A 992 -28.32 -17.34 29.98
CA LEU A 992 -28.26 -17.75 31.38
C LEU A 992 -29.63 -17.81 32.02
N VAL A 993 -29.72 -18.53 33.15
CA VAL A 993 -30.85 -18.44 34.11
C VAL A 993 -30.33 -17.85 35.41
N ASN A 994 -31.02 -16.85 35.98
CA ASN A 994 -30.67 -16.31 37.28
C ASN A 994 -31.83 -16.47 38.28
N LEU A 995 -31.55 -17.16 39.34
CA LEU A 995 -32.44 -17.39 40.47
C LEU A 995 -32.15 -16.37 41.54
N VAL A 996 -33.13 -15.53 41.85
CA VAL A 996 -33.04 -14.54 42.93
C VAL A 996 -33.75 -15.12 44.18
N VAL A 997 -32.99 -15.37 45.20
CA VAL A 997 -33.47 -15.91 46.48
C VAL A 997 -33.67 -14.83 47.49
#